data_474089c96661dd22f89938dd545d1484
#
_entry.id   474089c96661dd22f89938dd545d1484
#
_cell.length_a   1.000
_cell.length_b   1.000
_cell.length_c   1.000
_cell.angle_alpha   90.00
_cell.angle_beta   90.00
_cell.angle_gamma   90.00
#
_symmetry.space_group_name_H-M   'P 1'
#
loop_
_entity.id
_entity.type
_entity.pdbx_description
1 polymer ?
#
loop_
_entity_poly.entity_id
_entity_poly.type
_entity_poly.pdbx_seq_one_letter_code
_entity_poly.pdbx_strand_id
1 'polypeptide(L)'
;MREKTKLNATKDVSKQKSLFRIWIGFLVKYIGILIAAGVVGILLLTLVYHIPVNQESKDSTFEYSRQMGWAPLVNNRYTQYTSFFTSYEIGTLDDATDRTILNNCYNEGEESAIKRAADMNDYGRYWHGYVAILRPLFYFMDYWDYLLVNSFAQLFVMGCVGYAIYKATGQKRYLLAFFCSCAFLTPAATAMSLQNSPVFYVAMLGSLFVLLKTDWILEKSRRYYLFLLLGIVTCYFDFLTYPLLSFVFPFCWLLVAAGEKVNLKERITLLFGGGISYVIGWGGFFGVKWVIETIICGPSILDNGIGAVFNHLFSGMPDENRLLHQTYCRIDTLYNNFRHYLFPLFILILLAWIVVLICKFLRGGFRIKTEQLIFAAVTLTSPAWYFIMNTHTSYHHLFTHRVYGASLLGFMLFVCGCLDKSSEESIEGKAKIAVGDLVKRAAVLICCLAVGLGASRLAMEDRTDINGGDNEEFPLAQGDTLEFEFTPAVNNVKGFTFCVKPNGSTDGDLVIGVYDGETLCGEEITPIETYENKVFEMQLADWRLTAGRTYQMKVSVRDNDAGVILLVTPEGEKPQAEYGRAYLNGEQLPDIAPLSGITYRGYFQSVPVKLYLSLCVAAFLLMWFMVADTLLKNKYAGCIKESKPL
;
A
#
# COMPACT_ATOMS: atom_id res chain seq x y z
N MET A 1 -56.18 31.45 -14.01
CA MET A 1 -55.32 30.69 -13.07
C MET A 1 -55.09 29.23 -13.52
N ARG A 2 -56.09 28.48 -13.92
CA ARG A 2 -55.99 27.05 -14.37
C ARG A 2 -55.09 26.82 -15.61
N GLU A 3 -55.06 27.74 -16.57
CA GLU A 3 -54.23 27.59 -17.78
C GLU A 3 -52.71 27.77 -17.51
N LYS A 4 -52.31 28.74 -16.64
CA LYS A 4 -50.90 28.90 -16.25
C LYS A 4 -50.37 27.69 -15.48
N THR A 5 -51.22 27.03 -14.69
CA THR A 5 -50.84 25.82 -13.94
C THR A 5 -50.67 24.62 -14.88
N LYS A 6 -51.50 24.47 -15.92
CA LYS A 6 -51.33 23.43 -16.93
C LYS A 6 -50.11 23.66 -17.83
N LEU A 7 -49.78 24.91 -18.16
CA LEU A 7 -48.63 25.26 -18.98
C LEU A 7 -47.31 25.03 -18.23
N ASN A 8 -47.26 25.29 -16.90
CA ASN A 8 -46.12 25.00 -16.07
C ASN A 8 -45.94 23.48 -15.87
N ALA A 9 -47.01 22.72 -15.67
CA ALA A 9 -46.96 21.26 -15.55
C ALA A 9 -46.45 20.59 -16.85
N THR A 10 -46.89 21.06 -18.01
CA THR A 10 -46.41 20.55 -19.32
C THR A 10 -44.93 20.92 -19.60
N LYS A 11 -44.49 22.10 -19.18
CA LYS A 11 -43.07 22.49 -19.26
C LYS A 11 -42.18 21.66 -18.32
N ASP A 12 -42.66 21.36 -17.10
CA ASP A 12 -41.94 20.51 -16.14
C ASP A 12 -41.83 19.06 -16.64
N VAL A 13 -42.90 18.50 -17.20
CA VAL A 13 -42.90 17.15 -17.79
C VAL A 13 -42.00 17.08 -19.02
N SER A 14 -41.96 18.12 -19.87
CA SER A 14 -41.04 18.17 -21.02
C SER A 14 -39.57 18.29 -20.61
N LYS A 15 -39.31 19.08 -19.58
CA LYS A 15 -37.95 19.24 -18.99
C LYS A 15 -37.50 17.95 -18.30
N GLN A 16 -38.41 17.25 -17.61
CA GLN A 16 -38.11 15.97 -16.97
C GLN A 16 -37.86 14.85 -17.99
N LYS A 17 -38.61 14.79 -19.10
CA LYS A 17 -38.37 13.88 -20.23
C LYS A 17 -37.04 14.17 -20.93
N SER A 18 -36.67 15.44 -21.06
CA SER A 18 -35.38 15.86 -21.64
C SER A 18 -34.19 15.43 -20.75
N LEU A 19 -34.30 15.63 -19.44
CA LEU A 19 -33.27 15.18 -18.48
C LEU A 19 -33.14 13.66 -18.49
N PHE A 20 -34.22 12.91 -18.49
CA PHE A 20 -34.23 11.45 -18.54
C PHE A 20 -33.50 10.91 -19.79
N ARG A 21 -33.77 11.51 -20.97
CA ARG A 21 -33.08 11.14 -22.22
C ARG A 21 -31.56 11.41 -22.15
N ILE A 22 -31.17 12.50 -21.51
CA ILE A 22 -29.75 12.83 -21.32
C ILE A 22 -29.09 11.78 -20.42
N TRP A 23 -29.72 11.40 -19.31
CA TRP A 23 -29.21 10.37 -18.39
C TRP A 23 -29.10 8.99 -19.05
N ILE A 24 -30.10 8.58 -19.82
CA ILE A 24 -30.01 7.33 -20.60
C ILE A 24 -28.86 7.38 -21.59
N GLY A 25 -28.68 8.51 -22.29
CA GLY A 25 -27.58 8.69 -23.23
C GLY A 25 -26.21 8.58 -22.56
N PHE A 26 -26.05 9.09 -21.34
CA PHE A 26 -24.83 8.88 -20.55
C PHE A 26 -24.63 7.42 -20.14
N LEU A 27 -25.68 6.78 -19.64
CA LEU A 27 -25.63 5.39 -19.19
C LEU A 27 -25.23 4.44 -20.34
N VAL A 28 -25.85 4.59 -21.50
CA VAL A 28 -25.53 3.79 -22.70
C VAL A 28 -24.07 3.98 -23.11
N LYS A 29 -23.57 5.23 -23.09
CA LYS A 29 -22.15 5.50 -23.40
C LYS A 29 -21.21 4.88 -22.37
N TYR A 30 -21.56 4.94 -21.07
CA TYR A 30 -20.74 4.34 -20.01
C TYR A 30 -20.66 2.82 -20.15
N ILE A 31 -21.80 2.17 -20.40
CA ILE A 31 -21.86 0.73 -20.67
C ILE A 31 -21.02 0.37 -21.89
N GLY A 32 -21.15 1.14 -22.98
CA GLY A 32 -20.35 0.94 -24.18
C GLY A 32 -18.85 1.06 -23.93
N ILE A 33 -18.42 2.06 -23.13
CA ILE A 33 -17.00 2.23 -22.73
C ILE A 33 -16.52 1.05 -21.87
N LEU A 34 -17.34 0.60 -20.90
CA LEU A 34 -17.00 -0.53 -20.04
C LEU A 34 -16.80 -1.82 -20.84
N ILE A 35 -17.73 -2.11 -21.78
CA ILE A 35 -17.62 -3.29 -22.65
C ILE A 35 -16.40 -3.20 -23.55
N ALA A 36 -16.19 -2.04 -24.20
CA ALA A 36 -15.03 -1.84 -25.06
C ALA A 36 -13.71 -1.98 -24.28
N ALA A 37 -13.63 -1.40 -23.08
CA ALA A 37 -12.48 -1.55 -22.21
C ALA A 37 -12.28 -3.01 -21.78
N GLY A 38 -13.36 -3.76 -21.50
CA GLY A 38 -13.29 -5.18 -21.17
C GLY A 38 -12.74 -6.03 -22.30
N VAL A 39 -13.20 -5.79 -23.53
CA VAL A 39 -12.66 -6.46 -24.71
C VAL A 39 -11.17 -6.14 -24.89
N VAL A 40 -10.79 -4.88 -24.79
CA VAL A 40 -9.38 -4.48 -24.87
C VAL A 40 -8.56 -5.11 -23.73
N GLY A 41 -9.08 -5.12 -22.51
CA GLY A 41 -8.41 -5.68 -21.34
C GLY A 41 -8.10 -7.16 -21.48
N ILE A 42 -9.10 -7.98 -21.89
CA ILE A 42 -8.88 -9.43 -22.06
C ILE A 42 -7.99 -9.73 -23.26
N LEU A 43 -8.08 -8.95 -24.34
CA LEU A 43 -7.20 -9.12 -25.50
C LEU A 43 -5.74 -8.78 -25.16
N LEU A 44 -5.49 -7.73 -24.39
CA LEU A 44 -4.13 -7.40 -23.93
C LEU A 44 -3.55 -8.53 -23.07
N LEU A 45 -4.31 -9.05 -22.11
CA LEU A 45 -3.88 -10.17 -21.28
C LEU A 45 -3.64 -11.43 -22.12
N THR A 46 -4.53 -11.74 -23.06
CA THR A 46 -4.35 -12.88 -23.97
C THR A 46 -3.08 -12.72 -24.81
N LEU A 47 -2.84 -11.51 -25.31
CA LEU A 47 -1.66 -11.23 -26.14
C LEU A 47 -0.35 -11.45 -25.38
N VAL A 48 -0.25 -10.97 -24.15
CA VAL A 48 0.99 -11.11 -23.36
C VAL A 48 1.24 -12.53 -22.91
N TYR A 49 0.22 -13.39 -22.79
CA TYR A 49 0.42 -14.81 -22.54
C TYR A 49 1.00 -15.61 -23.74
N HIS A 50 1.12 -14.98 -24.92
CA HIS A 50 1.92 -15.52 -26.03
C HIS A 50 3.41 -15.16 -25.94
N ILE A 51 3.80 -14.24 -25.06
CA ILE A 51 5.21 -13.96 -24.79
C ILE A 51 5.78 -15.12 -23.98
N PRO A 52 6.86 -15.78 -24.44
CA PRO A 52 7.47 -16.87 -23.69
C PRO A 52 8.01 -16.37 -22.35
N VAL A 53 8.04 -17.25 -21.36
CA VAL A 53 8.69 -16.98 -20.08
C VAL A 53 10.20 -17.05 -20.28
N ASN A 54 10.92 -16.06 -19.76
CA ASN A 54 12.36 -16.14 -19.62
C ASN A 54 12.68 -16.96 -18.38
N GLN A 55 13.18 -18.19 -18.55
CA GLN A 55 13.47 -19.10 -17.44
C GLN A 55 14.60 -18.55 -16.54
N GLU A 56 15.61 -17.90 -17.09
CA GLU A 56 16.68 -17.26 -16.32
C GLU A 56 16.12 -16.18 -15.38
N SER A 57 15.21 -15.34 -15.89
CA SER A 57 14.51 -14.33 -15.06
C SER A 57 13.64 -14.97 -13.98
N LYS A 58 12.93 -16.03 -14.32
CA LYS A 58 12.09 -16.80 -13.38
C LYS A 58 12.93 -17.43 -12.28
N ASP A 59 13.99 -18.14 -12.66
CA ASP A 59 14.88 -18.83 -11.74
C ASP A 59 15.62 -17.80 -10.84
N SER A 60 16.13 -16.70 -11.41
CA SER A 60 16.73 -15.61 -10.66
C SER A 60 15.74 -15.00 -9.66
N THR A 61 14.49 -14.75 -10.07
CA THR A 61 13.46 -14.20 -9.19
C THR A 61 13.23 -15.07 -7.96
N PHE A 62 13.13 -16.38 -8.13
CA PHE A 62 12.79 -17.30 -7.04
C PHE A 62 14.03 -17.86 -6.32
N GLU A 63 15.15 -18.08 -7.00
CA GLU A 63 16.38 -18.64 -6.42
C GLU A 63 17.24 -17.58 -5.73
N TYR A 64 17.38 -16.38 -6.31
CA TYR A 64 18.15 -15.29 -5.71
C TYR A 64 17.61 -14.90 -4.34
N SER A 65 16.30 -15.01 -4.13
CA SER A 65 15.69 -14.80 -2.83
C SER A 65 16.20 -15.79 -1.78
N ARG A 66 16.53 -17.03 -2.15
CA ARG A 66 17.07 -18.05 -1.26
C ARG A 66 18.53 -17.78 -0.91
N GLN A 67 19.34 -17.42 -1.90
CA GLN A 67 20.78 -17.22 -1.72
C GLN A 67 21.11 -15.98 -0.88
N MET A 68 20.28 -14.95 -0.94
CA MET A 68 20.49 -13.71 -0.20
C MET A 68 19.95 -13.74 1.24
N GLY A 69 19.44 -14.88 1.69
CA GLY A 69 18.70 -14.94 2.96
C GLY A 69 17.49 -14.01 2.95
N TRP A 70 17.14 -13.56 1.78
CA TRP A 70 15.88 -12.87 1.51
C TRP A 70 14.85 -13.95 1.53
N ALA A 71 13.86 -13.61 2.22
CA ALA A 71 12.76 -14.46 2.33
C ALA A 71 12.37 -15.00 0.96
N PRO A 72 12.42 -16.34 0.64
CA PRO A 72 12.02 -16.84 -0.66
C PRO A 72 10.60 -16.38 -0.93
N LEU A 73 10.36 -15.78 -2.09
CA LEU A 73 9.00 -15.49 -2.60
C LEU A 73 8.13 -16.77 -2.71
N VAL A 74 8.64 -17.88 -2.19
CA VAL A 74 8.01 -19.20 -2.21
C VAL A 74 6.92 -19.32 -1.13
N ASN A 75 7.00 -18.55 -0.05
CA ASN A 75 6.08 -18.70 1.10
C ASN A 75 5.46 -17.37 1.52
N ASN A 76 4.33 -17.41 2.22
CA ASN A 76 3.65 -16.23 2.73
C ASN A 76 4.56 -15.42 3.66
N ARG A 77 4.80 -14.15 3.32
CA ARG A 77 5.75 -13.33 4.02
C ARG A 77 5.23 -11.95 4.33
N TYR A 78 5.63 -11.51 5.50
CA TYR A 78 5.51 -10.12 5.91
C TYR A 78 6.91 -9.58 6.21
N THR A 79 7.41 -8.67 5.39
CA THR A 79 8.65 -7.96 5.68
C THR A 79 8.31 -6.67 6.41
N GLN A 80 8.77 -6.56 7.65
CA GLN A 80 8.56 -5.38 8.48
C GLN A 80 9.81 -4.49 8.44
N TYR A 81 9.61 -3.22 8.08
CA TYR A 81 10.67 -2.22 8.16
C TYR A 81 10.57 -1.49 9.48
N THR A 82 11.52 -1.73 10.36
CA THR A 82 11.67 -0.98 11.62
C THR A 82 12.73 0.09 11.46
N SER A 83 12.49 1.29 12.00
CA SER A 83 13.51 2.33 12.03
C SER A 83 14.18 2.38 13.39
N PHE A 84 15.38 3.01 13.44
CA PHE A 84 16.10 3.28 14.68
C PHE A 84 15.26 4.04 15.73
N PHE A 85 14.29 4.84 15.30
CA PHE A 85 13.49 5.69 16.18
C PHE A 85 12.27 5.00 16.75
N THR A 86 11.90 3.82 16.26
CA THR A 86 10.70 3.12 16.73
C THR A 86 10.82 1.62 16.52
N SER A 87 10.18 0.87 17.40
CA SER A 87 9.84 -0.53 17.20
C SER A 87 8.63 -0.72 16.26
N TYR A 88 8.09 0.37 15.67
CA TYR A 88 6.96 0.30 14.78
C TYR A 88 7.40 0.15 13.32
N GLU A 89 6.60 -0.57 12.59
CA GLU A 89 6.76 -0.85 11.18
C GLU A 89 6.64 0.44 10.35
N ILE A 90 7.66 0.77 9.56
CA ILE A 90 7.59 1.87 8.58
C ILE A 90 6.69 1.47 7.41
N GLY A 91 6.55 0.19 7.19
CA GLY A 91 5.68 -0.43 6.19
C GLY A 91 5.81 -1.93 6.29
N THR A 92 4.72 -2.62 6.12
CA THR A 92 4.70 -4.07 5.99
C THR A 92 4.53 -4.39 4.52
N LEU A 93 5.41 -5.24 4.00
CA LEU A 93 5.27 -5.82 2.66
C LEU A 93 4.56 -7.16 2.79
N ASP A 94 3.50 -7.30 2.03
CA ASP A 94 2.80 -8.56 1.86
C ASP A 94 3.37 -9.29 0.64
N ASP A 95 4.38 -10.12 0.86
CA ASP A 95 5.02 -10.88 -0.20
C ASP A 95 4.13 -12.00 -0.75
N ALA A 96 3.09 -12.41 -0.02
CA ALA A 96 2.13 -13.40 -0.50
C ALA A 96 1.38 -12.92 -1.75
N THR A 97 0.96 -11.65 -1.75
CA THR A 97 0.31 -11.07 -2.92
C THR A 97 1.29 -10.86 -4.07
N ASP A 98 2.52 -10.38 -3.79
CA ASP A 98 3.56 -10.25 -4.82
C ASP A 98 3.89 -11.61 -5.45
N ARG A 99 3.95 -12.69 -4.65
CA ARG A 99 4.09 -14.05 -5.17
C ARG A 99 2.95 -14.45 -6.10
N THR A 100 1.71 -14.19 -5.73
CA THR A 100 0.55 -14.44 -6.60
C THR A 100 0.68 -13.68 -7.92
N ILE A 101 1.13 -12.43 -7.87
CA ILE A 101 1.41 -11.61 -9.05
C ILE A 101 2.49 -12.25 -9.93
N LEU A 102 3.62 -12.66 -9.33
CA LEU A 102 4.72 -13.31 -10.04
C LEU A 102 4.32 -14.65 -10.65
N ASN A 103 3.58 -15.49 -9.91
CA ASN A 103 3.07 -16.74 -10.44
C ASN A 103 2.19 -16.52 -11.66
N ASN A 104 1.34 -15.50 -11.67
CA ASN A 104 0.55 -15.15 -12.85
C ASN A 104 1.43 -14.65 -14.01
N CYS A 105 2.48 -13.86 -13.71
CA CYS A 105 3.40 -13.36 -14.74
C CYS A 105 4.23 -14.49 -15.37
N TYR A 106 4.65 -15.49 -14.61
CA TYR A 106 5.45 -16.62 -15.06
C TYR A 106 4.62 -17.87 -15.40
N ASN A 107 3.29 -17.76 -15.47
CA ASN A 107 2.40 -18.89 -15.79
C ASN A 107 2.64 -19.40 -17.23
N GLU A 108 2.96 -20.69 -17.35
CA GLU A 108 3.17 -21.44 -18.60
C GLU A 108 2.20 -22.63 -18.74
N GLY A 109 1.07 -22.63 -18.01
CA GLY A 109 0.10 -23.72 -18.03
C GLY A 109 -0.33 -24.14 -19.44
N GLU A 110 -0.76 -25.40 -19.58
CA GLU A 110 -1.16 -26.03 -20.86
C GLU A 110 -2.45 -25.41 -21.45
N GLU A 111 -3.18 -24.63 -20.67
CA GLU A 111 -4.41 -24.02 -21.12
C GLU A 111 -4.19 -22.94 -22.18
N SER A 112 -5.23 -22.65 -22.98
CA SER A 112 -5.17 -21.59 -23.98
C SER A 112 -4.89 -20.22 -23.34
N ALA A 113 -4.16 -19.35 -24.05
CA ALA A 113 -3.81 -18.02 -23.56
C ALA A 113 -5.03 -17.20 -23.08
N ILE A 114 -6.18 -17.33 -23.76
CA ILE A 114 -7.41 -16.64 -23.35
C ILE A 114 -8.00 -17.20 -22.06
N LYS A 115 -7.88 -18.52 -21.83
CA LYS A 115 -8.36 -19.12 -20.60
C LYS A 115 -7.46 -18.73 -19.44
N ARG A 116 -6.13 -18.80 -19.59
CA ARG A 116 -5.17 -18.29 -18.60
C ARG A 116 -5.41 -16.80 -18.26
N ALA A 117 -5.73 -15.98 -19.29
CA ALA A 117 -6.06 -14.56 -19.10
C ALA A 117 -7.39 -14.33 -18.35
N ALA A 118 -8.34 -15.25 -18.46
CA ALA A 118 -9.62 -15.15 -17.78
C ALA A 118 -9.55 -15.70 -16.36
N ASP A 119 -8.97 -16.88 -16.16
CA ASP A 119 -8.99 -17.65 -14.91
C ASP A 119 -7.93 -17.18 -13.89
N MET A 120 -6.75 -16.80 -14.34
CA MET A 120 -5.66 -16.30 -13.48
C MET A 120 -5.35 -17.23 -12.28
N ASN A 121 -5.13 -18.51 -12.53
CA ASN A 121 -4.84 -19.52 -11.51
C ASN A 121 -5.92 -19.59 -10.43
N ASP A 122 -7.18 -19.79 -10.82
CA ASP A 122 -8.36 -19.88 -9.95
C ASP A 122 -8.66 -18.60 -9.16
N TYR A 123 -8.06 -17.45 -9.52
CA TYR A 123 -8.28 -16.17 -8.88
C TYR A 123 -8.88 -15.11 -9.82
N GLY A 124 -9.68 -15.55 -10.77
CA GLY A 124 -10.22 -14.75 -11.88
C GLY A 124 -11.16 -13.62 -11.52
N ARG A 125 -11.62 -13.51 -10.25
CA ARG A 125 -12.50 -12.41 -9.83
C ARG A 125 -11.90 -11.00 -9.98
N TYR A 126 -10.57 -10.89 -10.11
CA TYR A 126 -9.85 -9.65 -10.42
C TYR A 126 -9.35 -9.66 -11.88
N TRP A 127 -9.07 -8.49 -12.42
CA TRP A 127 -8.55 -8.35 -13.79
C TRP A 127 -7.10 -8.82 -13.95
N HIS A 128 -6.29 -8.62 -12.92
CA HIS A 128 -4.85 -8.89 -12.95
C HIS A 128 -4.11 -8.20 -14.12
N GLY A 129 -4.55 -6.99 -14.46
CA GLY A 129 -4.02 -6.21 -15.59
C GLY A 129 -2.53 -5.91 -15.51
N TYR A 130 -1.93 -5.99 -14.32
CA TYR A 130 -0.49 -5.87 -14.12
C TYR A 130 0.30 -6.88 -14.95
N VAL A 131 -0.25 -8.06 -15.25
CA VAL A 131 0.40 -9.07 -16.10
C VAL A 131 0.68 -8.51 -17.50
N ALA A 132 -0.20 -7.64 -18.01
CA ALA A 132 0.00 -6.99 -19.30
C ALA A 132 1.27 -6.09 -19.36
N ILE A 133 1.76 -5.65 -18.21
CA ILE A 133 2.97 -4.83 -18.09
C ILE A 133 4.15 -5.67 -17.60
N LEU A 134 3.95 -6.44 -16.52
CA LEU A 134 5.04 -7.12 -15.83
C LEU A 134 5.58 -8.31 -16.63
N ARG A 135 4.72 -9.11 -17.26
CA ARG A 135 5.19 -10.26 -18.05
C ARG A 135 6.15 -9.88 -19.19
N PRO A 136 5.88 -8.83 -20.01
CA PRO A 136 6.86 -8.33 -20.97
C PRO A 136 8.14 -7.77 -20.31
N LEU A 137 8.04 -7.12 -19.16
CA LEU A 137 9.21 -6.59 -18.45
C LEU A 137 10.08 -7.71 -17.89
N PHE A 138 9.48 -8.75 -17.32
CA PHE A 138 10.19 -9.91 -16.80
C PHE A 138 10.83 -10.81 -17.89
N TYR A 139 10.58 -10.52 -19.15
CA TYR A 139 11.36 -11.08 -20.23
C TYR A 139 12.79 -10.50 -20.29
N PHE A 140 13.00 -9.25 -19.84
CA PHE A 140 14.27 -8.51 -19.91
C PHE A 140 14.97 -8.34 -18.56
N MET A 141 14.25 -8.48 -17.44
CA MET A 141 14.76 -8.24 -16.08
C MET A 141 14.06 -9.19 -15.11
N ASP A 142 14.66 -9.44 -13.96
CA ASP A 142 14.03 -10.19 -12.87
C ASP A 142 13.21 -9.27 -11.93
N TYR A 143 12.60 -9.87 -10.91
CA TYR A 143 11.81 -9.12 -9.92
C TYR A 143 12.65 -8.08 -9.16
N TRP A 144 13.90 -8.38 -8.86
CA TRP A 144 14.77 -7.52 -8.07
C TRP A 144 15.21 -6.29 -8.86
N ASP A 145 15.57 -6.49 -10.13
CA ASP A 145 15.84 -5.40 -11.08
C ASP A 145 14.60 -4.52 -11.26
N TYR A 146 13.42 -5.16 -11.37
CA TYR A 146 12.16 -4.43 -11.47
C TYR A 146 11.92 -3.53 -10.25
N LEU A 147 12.14 -4.03 -9.01
CA LEU A 147 11.94 -3.23 -7.79
C LEU A 147 12.85 -1.99 -7.79
N LEU A 148 14.08 -2.12 -8.26
CA LEU A 148 15.00 -1.00 -8.39
C LEU A 148 14.49 0.02 -9.43
N VAL A 149 14.14 -0.45 -10.62
CA VAL A 149 13.57 0.38 -11.71
C VAL A 149 12.28 1.05 -11.25
N ASN A 150 11.39 0.30 -10.58
CA ASN A 150 10.13 0.80 -10.04
C ASN A 150 10.35 1.93 -9.01
N SER A 151 11.37 1.78 -8.14
CA SER A 151 11.72 2.79 -7.15
C SER A 151 12.12 4.11 -7.81
N PHE A 152 12.98 4.06 -8.83
CA PHE A 152 13.36 5.26 -9.58
C PHE A 152 12.19 5.84 -10.37
N ALA A 153 11.36 5.00 -11.00
CA ALA A 153 10.20 5.43 -11.76
C ALA A 153 9.16 6.14 -10.87
N GLN A 154 8.88 5.63 -9.68
CA GLN A 154 7.97 6.28 -8.73
C GLN A 154 8.50 7.65 -8.29
N LEU A 155 9.79 7.76 -7.96
CA LEU A 155 10.41 9.03 -7.60
C LEU A 155 10.38 10.03 -8.76
N PHE A 156 10.66 9.57 -9.96
CA PHE A 156 10.62 10.40 -11.15
C PHE A 156 9.20 10.95 -11.40
N VAL A 157 8.19 10.09 -11.33
CA VAL A 157 6.78 10.50 -11.50
C VAL A 157 6.35 11.48 -10.41
N MET A 158 6.73 11.23 -9.14
CA MET A 158 6.49 12.18 -8.04
C MET A 158 7.16 13.53 -8.31
N GLY A 159 8.37 13.54 -8.79
CA GLY A 159 9.09 14.75 -9.20
C GLY A 159 8.36 15.52 -10.30
N CYS A 160 7.87 14.83 -11.32
CA CYS A 160 7.08 15.41 -12.42
C CYS A 160 5.76 16.02 -11.92
N VAL A 161 5.04 15.32 -11.03
CA VAL A 161 3.80 15.86 -10.44
C VAL A 161 4.11 17.07 -9.57
N GLY A 162 5.14 17.01 -8.72
CA GLY A 162 5.58 18.15 -7.91
C GLY A 162 5.94 19.37 -8.76
N TYR A 163 6.68 19.17 -9.84
CA TYR A 163 6.99 20.24 -10.78
C TYR A 163 5.74 20.84 -11.44
N ALA A 164 4.80 19.98 -11.87
CA ALA A 164 3.55 20.42 -12.49
C ALA A 164 2.68 21.21 -11.47
N ILE A 165 2.61 20.80 -10.21
CA ILE A 165 1.92 21.53 -9.13
C ILE A 165 2.55 22.91 -8.94
N TYR A 166 3.87 22.99 -8.85
CA TYR A 166 4.58 24.24 -8.70
C TYR A 166 4.34 25.17 -9.90
N LYS A 167 4.41 24.64 -11.12
CA LYS A 167 4.14 25.39 -12.35
C LYS A 167 2.69 25.91 -12.42
N ALA A 168 1.71 25.10 -11.97
CA ALA A 168 0.29 25.47 -12.00
C ALA A 168 -0.08 26.50 -10.92
N THR A 169 0.57 26.45 -9.75
CA THR A 169 0.18 27.26 -8.58
C THR A 169 1.12 28.41 -8.27
N GLY A 170 2.39 28.32 -8.64
CA GLY A 170 3.45 29.25 -8.23
C GLY A 170 3.75 29.23 -6.71
N GLN A 171 3.16 28.30 -5.93
CA GLN A 171 3.17 28.36 -4.49
C GLN A 171 3.78 27.11 -3.86
N LYS A 172 4.85 27.29 -3.10
CA LYS A 172 5.58 26.19 -2.43
C LYS A 172 4.75 25.40 -1.40
N ARG A 173 3.72 26.03 -0.80
CA ARG A 173 2.84 25.38 0.17
C ARG A 173 2.07 24.18 -0.44
N TYR A 174 1.65 24.27 -1.70
CA TYR A 174 1.00 23.16 -2.38
C TYR A 174 1.99 22.03 -2.69
N LEU A 175 3.23 22.38 -3.02
CA LEU A 175 4.31 21.41 -3.19
C LEU A 175 4.60 20.68 -1.87
N LEU A 176 4.64 21.43 -0.76
CA LEU A 176 4.82 20.86 0.57
C LEU A 176 3.65 19.91 0.93
N ALA A 177 2.40 20.33 0.69
CA ALA A 177 1.22 19.49 0.92
C ALA A 177 1.29 18.19 0.12
N PHE A 178 1.72 18.26 -1.14
CA PHE A 178 1.91 17.09 -2.00
C PHE A 178 2.93 16.11 -1.42
N PHE A 179 4.15 16.56 -1.14
CA PHE A 179 5.20 15.66 -0.63
C PHE A 179 4.88 15.12 0.76
N CYS A 180 4.24 15.91 1.63
CA CYS A 180 3.75 15.39 2.90
C CYS A 180 2.72 14.29 2.70
N SER A 181 1.73 14.50 1.80
CA SER A 181 0.73 13.47 1.50
C SER A 181 1.37 12.20 0.92
N CYS A 182 2.37 12.34 0.05
CA CYS A 182 3.12 11.22 -0.48
C CYS A 182 3.91 10.47 0.61
N ALA A 183 4.45 11.17 1.61
CA ALA A 183 5.14 10.53 2.73
C ALA A 183 4.20 9.61 3.53
N PHE A 184 2.92 9.99 3.66
CA PHE A 184 1.90 9.17 4.32
C PHE A 184 1.47 7.93 3.50
N LEU A 185 1.86 7.82 2.23
CA LEU A 185 1.67 6.61 1.44
C LEU A 185 2.73 5.53 1.70
N THR A 186 3.63 5.75 2.64
CA THR A 186 4.76 4.84 2.91
C THR A 186 5.53 4.49 1.62
N PRO A 187 6.15 5.49 0.97
CA PRO A 187 6.70 5.32 -0.39
C PRO A 187 7.76 4.23 -0.49
N ALA A 188 8.53 3.98 0.58
CA ALA A 188 9.49 2.88 0.61
C ALA A 188 8.81 1.52 0.36
N ALA A 189 7.76 1.21 1.15
CA ALA A 189 7.01 -0.02 1.00
C ALA A 189 6.23 -0.07 -0.33
N THR A 190 5.68 1.06 -0.77
CA THR A 190 4.93 1.14 -2.03
C THR A 190 5.79 0.81 -3.24
N ALA A 191 7.05 1.26 -3.25
CA ALA A 191 7.96 0.98 -4.36
C ALA A 191 8.50 -0.45 -4.37
N MET A 192 8.55 -1.08 -3.20
CA MET A 192 9.02 -2.46 -3.01
C MET A 192 7.91 -3.50 -3.18
N SER A 193 6.70 -3.10 -3.57
CA SER A 193 5.54 -3.99 -3.69
C SER A 193 4.91 -3.88 -5.06
N LEU A 194 4.76 -5.01 -5.74
CA LEU A 194 4.01 -5.09 -6.99
C LEU A 194 2.54 -4.73 -6.76
N GLN A 195 1.98 -5.17 -5.64
CA GLN A 195 0.59 -4.93 -5.25
C GLN A 195 0.28 -3.45 -5.05
N ASN A 196 1.17 -2.70 -4.40
CA ASN A 196 0.90 -1.32 -4.03
C ASN A 196 1.22 -0.31 -5.15
N SER A 197 2.04 -0.69 -6.12
CA SER A 197 2.50 0.19 -7.21
C SER A 197 1.39 0.66 -8.16
N PRO A 198 0.41 -0.15 -8.58
CA PRO A 198 -0.56 0.25 -9.59
C PRO A 198 -1.39 1.48 -9.22
N VAL A 199 -1.98 1.49 -8.02
CA VAL A 199 -2.79 2.63 -7.56
C VAL A 199 -1.95 3.90 -7.43
N PHE A 200 -0.70 3.77 -6.97
CA PHE A 200 0.23 4.89 -6.95
C PHE A 200 0.41 5.51 -8.34
N TYR A 201 0.70 4.69 -9.36
CA TYR A 201 0.86 5.19 -10.71
C TYR A 201 -0.42 5.82 -11.26
N VAL A 202 -1.58 5.21 -11.07
CA VAL A 202 -2.86 5.77 -11.54
C VAL A 202 -3.14 7.12 -10.88
N ALA A 203 -2.93 7.23 -9.56
CA ALA A 203 -3.10 8.47 -8.81
C ALA A 203 -2.13 9.57 -9.27
N MET A 204 -0.86 9.24 -9.46
CA MET A 204 0.17 10.22 -9.85
C MET A 204 0.06 10.63 -11.32
N LEU A 205 -0.07 9.68 -12.24
CA LEU A 205 -0.23 9.99 -13.68
C LEU A 205 -1.56 10.68 -13.96
N GLY A 206 -2.64 10.27 -13.28
CA GLY A 206 -3.92 10.98 -13.32
C GLY A 206 -3.79 12.43 -12.83
N SER A 207 -3.04 12.65 -11.72
CA SER A 207 -2.75 13.98 -11.20
C SER A 207 -1.93 14.82 -12.18
N LEU A 208 -0.91 14.24 -12.77
CA LEU A 208 -0.09 14.91 -13.79
C LEU A 208 -0.94 15.30 -15.00
N PHE A 209 -1.79 14.40 -15.48
CA PHE A 209 -2.67 14.66 -16.62
C PHE A 209 -3.65 15.81 -16.35
N VAL A 210 -4.29 15.84 -15.17
CA VAL A 210 -5.23 16.93 -14.82
C VAL A 210 -4.53 18.28 -14.68
N LEU A 211 -3.30 18.31 -14.13
CA LEU A 211 -2.50 19.53 -14.03
C LEU A 211 -2.08 20.07 -15.40
N LEU A 212 -1.74 19.19 -16.34
CA LEU A 212 -1.31 19.58 -17.70
C LEU A 212 -2.48 19.96 -18.62
N LYS A 213 -3.69 19.41 -18.37
CA LYS A 213 -4.84 19.54 -19.27
C LYS A 213 -6.10 20.08 -18.59
N THR A 214 -5.94 20.87 -17.51
CA THR A 214 -7.04 21.41 -16.68
C THR A 214 -8.17 22.00 -17.51
N ASP A 215 -7.89 22.96 -18.39
CA ASP A 215 -8.92 23.68 -19.16
C ASP A 215 -9.66 22.73 -20.11
N TRP A 216 -8.95 21.85 -20.78
CA TRP A 216 -9.54 20.84 -21.68
C TRP A 216 -10.47 19.87 -20.92
N ILE A 217 -10.07 19.46 -19.71
CA ILE A 217 -10.87 18.53 -18.87
C ILE A 217 -12.15 19.20 -18.38
N LEU A 218 -12.08 20.48 -18.00
CA LEU A 218 -13.23 21.21 -17.49
C LEU A 218 -14.29 21.50 -18.54
N GLU A 219 -13.93 21.41 -19.83
CA GLU A 219 -14.90 21.60 -20.90
C GLU A 219 -15.93 20.47 -20.97
N LYS A 220 -17.22 20.83 -20.99
CA LYS A 220 -18.36 19.93 -21.17
C LYS A 220 -18.33 18.74 -20.20
N SER A 221 -18.52 17.52 -20.73
CA SER A 221 -18.60 16.28 -19.94
C SER A 221 -17.29 15.51 -19.84
N ARG A 222 -16.17 16.02 -20.39
CA ARG A 222 -14.87 15.32 -20.41
C ARG A 222 -14.39 14.93 -19.02
N ARG A 223 -14.62 15.78 -18.03
CA ARG A 223 -14.32 15.52 -16.60
C ARG A 223 -14.95 14.24 -16.07
N TYR A 224 -16.17 13.91 -16.47
CA TYR A 224 -16.86 12.70 -16.00
C TYR A 224 -16.31 11.44 -16.69
N TYR A 225 -15.99 11.53 -17.99
CA TYR A 225 -15.33 10.43 -18.71
C TYR A 225 -13.93 10.17 -18.20
N LEU A 226 -13.18 11.22 -17.81
CA LEU A 226 -11.87 11.06 -17.18
C LEU A 226 -11.98 10.19 -15.90
N PHE A 227 -12.91 10.54 -14.99
CA PHE A 227 -13.06 9.79 -13.76
C PHE A 227 -13.61 8.37 -13.99
N LEU A 228 -14.47 8.17 -14.99
CA LEU A 228 -14.86 6.83 -15.44
C LEU A 228 -13.64 6.01 -15.87
N LEU A 229 -12.77 6.58 -16.70
CA LEU A 229 -11.56 5.90 -17.17
C LEU A 229 -10.55 5.64 -16.04
N LEU A 230 -10.37 6.59 -15.11
CA LEU A 230 -9.54 6.36 -13.92
C LEU A 230 -10.08 5.20 -13.08
N GLY A 231 -11.40 5.09 -12.91
CA GLY A 231 -12.02 3.95 -12.25
C GLY A 231 -11.74 2.62 -12.97
N ILE A 232 -11.93 2.59 -14.29
CA ILE A 232 -11.64 1.40 -15.12
C ILE A 232 -10.17 0.98 -15.00
N VAL A 233 -9.25 1.93 -15.16
CA VAL A 233 -7.80 1.65 -15.10
C VAL A 233 -7.40 1.19 -13.70
N THR A 234 -7.96 1.79 -12.65
CA THR A 234 -7.73 1.34 -11.27
C THR A 234 -8.20 -0.10 -11.08
N CYS A 235 -9.44 -0.42 -11.46
CA CYS A 235 -9.97 -1.79 -11.35
C CYS A 235 -9.14 -2.80 -12.16
N TYR A 236 -8.61 -2.39 -13.32
CA TYR A 236 -7.82 -3.28 -14.17
C TYR A 236 -6.52 -3.72 -13.51
N PHE A 237 -5.85 -2.81 -12.79
CA PHE A 237 -4.51 -3.03 -12.25
C PHE A 237 -4.48 -3.34 -10.74
N ASP A 238 -5.53 -2.99 -9.98
CA ASP A 238 -5.52 -3.04 -8.52
C ASP A 238 -6.21 -4.26 -7.92
N PHE A 239 -5.67 -4.75 -6.81
CA PHE A 239 -6.22 -5.80 -5.96
C PHE A 239 -7.08 -5.28 -4.80
N LEU A 240 -7.77 -4.18 -4.98
CA LEU A 240 -8.55 -3.55 -3.90
C LEU A 240 -7.66 -3.00 -2.75
N THR A 241 -6.48 -2.50 -3.09
CA THR A 241 -5.53 -2.01 -2.10
C THR A 241 -5.96 -0.68 -1.47
N TYR A 242 -5.84 0.41 -2.20
CA TYR A 242 -6.24 1.76 -1.77
C TYR A 242 -6.82 2.60 -2.94
N PRO A 243 -7.82 2.09 -3.66
CA PRO A 243 -8.31 2.65 -4.92
C PRO A 243 -8.84 4.08 -4.80
N LEU A 244 -9.26 4.52 -3.61
CA LEU A 244 -9.76 5.87 -3.38
C LEU A 244 -8.75 6.96 -3.79
N LEU A 245 -7.44 6.69 -3.70
CA LEU A 245 -6.42 7.68 -4.04
C LEU A 245 -6.41 8.03 -5.52
N SER A 246 -6.66 7.07 -6.41
CA SER A 246 -6.70 7.29 -7.85
C SER A 246 -7.89 8.16 -8.30
N PHE A 247 -8.87 8.37 -7.42
CA PHE A 247 -9.90 9.40 -7.57
C PHE A 247 -9.49 10.71 -6.90
N VAL A 248 -9.14 10.65 -5.61
CA VAL A 248 -8.98 11.86 -4.77
C VAL A 248 -7.79 12.71 -5.20
N PHE A 249 -6.65 12.10 -5.53
CA PHE A 249 -5.47 12.86 -5.94
C PHE A 249 -5.73 13.66 -7.24
N PRO A 250 -6.14 13.04 -8.36
CA PRO A 250 -6.48 13.81 -9.57
C PRO A 250 -7.60 14.82 -9.35
N PHE A 251 -8.63 14.49 -8.56
CA PHE A 251 -9.72 15.40 -8.25
C PHE A 251 -9.22 16.65 -7.52
N CYS A 252 -8.43 16.49 -6.47
CA CYS A 252 -7.89 17.59 -5.70
C CYS A 252 -6.99 18.50 -6.54
N TRP A 253 -6.08 17.92 -7.31
CA TRP A 253 -5.17 18.69 -8.15
C TRP A 253 -5.88 19.36 -9.32
N LEU A 254 -6.93 18.77 -9.86
CA LEU A 254 -7.80 19.43 -10.84
C LEU A 254 -8.43 20.70 -10.25
N LEU A 255 -8.95 20.63 -9.01
CA LEU A 255 -9.57 21.78 -8.35
C LEU A 255 -8.53 22.86 -7.97
N VAL A 256 -7.34 22.46 -7.55
CA VAL A 256 -6.25 23.41 -7.25
C VAL A 256 -5.83 24.13 -8.53
N ALA A 257 -5.63 23.42 -9.64
CA ALA A 257 -5.24 24.02 -10.92
C ALA A 257 -6.35 24.87 -11.54
N ALA A 258 -7.62 24.47 -11.35
CA ALA A 258 -8.77 25.25 -11.81
C ALA A 258 -8.90 26.59 -11.08
N GLY A 259 -8.46 26.66 -9.80
CA GLY A 259 -8.48 27.89 -9.02
C GLY A 259 -9.89 28.50 -8.91
N GLU A 260 -10.00 29.79 -9.25
CA GLU A 260 -11.24 30.55 -9.22
C GLU A 260 -12.16 30.32 -10.43
N LYS A 261 -11.69 29.57 -11.47
CA LYS A 261 -12.49 29.24 -12.65
C LYS A 261 -13.72 28.37 -12.32
N VAL A 262 -13.71 27.71 -11.16
CA VAL A 262 -14.74 26.75 -10.73
C VAL A 262 -15.28 27.17 -9.37
N ASN A 263 -16.55 27.57 -9.31
CA ASN A 263 -17.23 27.98 -8.08
C ASN A 263 -17.61 26.77 -7.19
N LEU A 264 -18.05 27.00 -5.96
CA LEU A 264 -18.36 25.93 -5.00
C LEU A 264 -19.40 24.94 -5.54
N LYS A 265 -20.46 25.41 -6.21
CA LYS A 265 -21.51 24.55 -6.77
C LYS A 265 -20.95 23.62 -7.82
N GLU A 266 -20.07 24.11 -8.67
CA GLU A 266 -19.40 23.31 -9.70
C GLU A 266 -18.43 22.31 -9.08
N ARG A 267 -17.70 22.69 -8.02
CA ARG A 267 -16.83 21.79 -7.24
C ARG A 267 -17.61 20.65 -6.61
N ILE A 268 -18.76 20.94 -5.99
CA ILE A 268 -19.67 19.94 -5.41
C ILE A 268 -20.20 19.03 -6.53
N THR A 269 -20.65 19.61 -7.63
CA THR A 269 -21.13 18.82 -8.78
C THR A 269 -20.06 17.91 -9.36
N LEU A 270 -18.80 18.38 -9.39
CA LEU A 270 -17.67 17.59 -9.84
C LEU A 270 -17.32 16.47 -8.83
N LEU A 271 -17.40 16.73 -7.53
CA LEU A 271 -17.16 15.72 -6.50
C LEU A 271 -18.17 14.56 -6.65
N PHE A 272 -19.46 14.87 -6.69
CA PHE A 272 -20.49 13.82 -6.81
C PHE A 272 -20.51 13.20 -8.21
N GLY A 273 -20.53 13.99 -9.26
CA GLY A 273 -20.59 13.48 -10.63
C GLY A 273 -19.32 12.75 -11.04
N GLY A 274 -18.15 13.26 -10.67
CA GLY A 274 -16.87 12.60 -10.87
C GLY A 274 -16.74 11.34 -10.02
N GLY A 275 -17.14 11.41 -8.74
CA GLY A 275 -17.15 10.25 -7.85
C GLY A 275 -18.07 9.13 -8.33
N ILE A 276 -19.30 9.45 -8.74
CA ILE A 276 -20.22 8.46 -9.33
C ILE A 276 -19.63 7.85 -10.60
N SER A 277 -19.04 8.68 -11.49
CA SER A 277 -18.39 8.20 -12.71
C SER A 277 -17.24 7.25 -12.41
N TYR A 278 -16.41 7.60 -11.40
CA TYR A 278 -15.31 6.75 -10.94
C TYR A 278 -15.82 5.41 -10.39
N VAL A 279 -16.85 5.43 -9.53
CA VAL A 279 -17.44 4.21 -8.94
C VAL A 279 -18.07 3.32 -10.02
N ILE A 280 -18.75 3.91 -11.01
CA ILE A 280 -19.26 3.15 -12.16
C ILE A 280 -18.13 2.53 -12.98
N GLY A 281 -17.04 3.27 -13.20
CA GLY A 281 -15.87 2.76 -13.90
C GLY A 281 -15.22 1.61 -13.12
N TRP A 282 -14.97 1.83 -11.84
CA TRP A 282 -14.29 0.87 -10.98
C TRP A 282 -15.16 -0.36 -10.68
N GLY A 283 -16.37 -0.20 -10.15
CA GLY A 283 -17.25 -1.30 -9.79
C GLY A 283 -17.88 -1.98 -11.01
N GLY A 284 -18.28 -1.19 -12.02
CA GLY A 284 -18.85 -1.73 -13.27
C GLY A 284 -17.83 -2.58 -14.05
N PHE A 285 -16.53 -2.24 -13.95
CA PHE A 285 -15.50 -2.99 -14.64
C PHE A 285 -15.19 -4.36 -13.99
N PHE A 286 -15.40 -4.51 -12.69
CA PHE A 286 -15.46 -5.83 -12.04
C PHE A 286 -16.59 -6.68 -12.64
N GLY A 287 -17.80 -6.11 -12.78
CA GLY A 287 -18.91 -6.82 -13.39
C GLY A 287 -18.63 -7.28 -14.81
N VAL A 288 -17.95 -6.46 -15.61
CA VAL A 288 -17.53 -6.84 -16.97
C VAL A 288 -16.53 -8.02 -16.94
N LYS A 289 -15.58 -8.02 -15.99
CA LYS A 289 -14.63 -9.14 -15.81
C LYS A 289 -15.37 -10.44 -15.51
N TRP A 290 -16.30 -10.42 -14.56
CA TRP A 290 -17.06 -11.62 -14.17
C TRP A 290 -17.91 -12.17 -15.32
N VAL A 291 -18.51 -11.29 -16.14
CA VAL A 291 -19.26 -11.72 -17.34
C VAL A 291 -18.31 -12.38 -18.35
N ILE A 292 -17.15 -11.76 -18.65
CA ILE A 292 -16.17 -12.30 -19.60
C ILE A 292 -15.68 -13.67 -19.12
N GLU A 293 -15.31 -13.78 -17.85
CA GLU A 293 -14.79 -15.01 -17.26
C GLU A 293 -15.86 -16.12 -17.22
N THR A 294 -17.12 -15.78 -16.88
CA THR A 294 -18.23 -16.72 -16.94
C THR A 294 -18.43 -17.28 -18.35
N ILE A 295 -18.26 -16.44 -19.38
CA ILE A 295 -18.36 -16.89 -20.78
C ILE A 295 -17.20 -17.84 -21.17
N ILE A 296 -15.99 -17.59 -20.65
CA ILE A 296 -14.78 -18.35 -21.03
C ILE A 296 -14.60 -19.60 -20.15
N CYS A 297 -14.79 -19.47 -18.82
CA CYS A 297 -14.44 -20.50 -17.84
C CYS A 297 -15.64 -21.20 -17.22
N GLY A 298 -16.86 -20.62 -17.30
CA GLY A 298 -18.10 -21.22 -16.79
C GLY A 298 -18.78 -20.45 -15.67
N PRO A 299 -20.01 -20.85 -15.26
CA PRO A 299 -20.93 -20.03 -14.45
C PRO A 299 -20.56 -19.89 -12.96
N SER A 300 -19.70 -20.72 -12.39
CA SER A 300 -19.33 -20.71 -10.97
C SER A 300 -18.70 -19.41 -10.49
N ILE A 301 -18.22 -18.58 -11.40
CA ILE A 301 -17.40 -17.39 -11.12
C ILE A 301 -18.27 -16.19 -10.77
N LEU A 302 -19.43 -16.06 -11.37
CA LEU A 302 -20.36 -14.96 -11.04
C LEU A 302 -20.82 -15.05 -9.57
N ASP A 303 -21.10 -16.26 -9.10
CA ASP A 303 -21.50 -16.50 -7.71
C ASP A 303 -20.33 -16.20 -6.74
N ASN A 304 -19.10 -16.58 -7.09
CA ASN A 304 -17.92 -16.25 -6.31
C ASN A 304 -17.65 -14.73 -6.25
N GLY A 305 -17.80 -14.02 -7.36
CA GLY A 305 -17.62 -12.56 -7.43
C GLY A 305 -18.66 -11.81 -6.59
N ILE A 306 -19.92 -12.17 -6.73
CA ILE A 306 -21.02 -11.58 -5.94
C ILE A 306 -20.84 -11.91 -4.46
N GLY A 307 -20.54 -13.17 -4.12
CA GLY A 307 -20.25 -13.61 -2.76
C GLY A 307 -19.11 -12.82 -2.13
N ALA A 308 -18.01 -12.58 -2.88
CA ALA A 308 -16.89 -11.78 -2.40
C ALA A 308 -17.30 -10.33 -2.06
N VAL A 309 -18.12 -9.68 -2.88
CA VAL A 309 -18.62 -8.32 -2.59
C VAL A 309 -19.42 -8.30 -1.28
N PHE A 310 -20.35 -9.24 -1.11
CA PHE A 310 -21.13 -9.34 0.12
C PHE A 310 -20.22 -9.61 1.33
N ASN A 311 -19.22 -10.47 1.20
CA ASN A 311 -18.26 -10.77 2.25
C ASN A 311 -17.43 -9.55 2.63
N HIS A 312 -16.95 -8.75 1.67
CA HIS A 312 -16.17 -7.54 1.95
C HIS A 312 -16.97 -6.43 2.62
N LEU A 313 -18.29 -6.37 2.37
CA LEU A 313 -19.17 -5.35 2.92
C LEU A 313 -19.84 -5.78 4.24
N PHE A 314 -20.18 -7.06 4.40
CA PHE A 314 -21.15 -7.50 5.41
C PHE A 314 -20.78 -8.75 6.21
N SER A 315 -19.72 -9.52 5.86
CA SER A 315 -19.47 -10.81 6.50
C SER A 315 -18.81 -10.72 7.88
N GLY A 316 -18.99 -11.77 8.67
CA GLY A 316 -18.32 -11.98 9.96
C GLY A 316 -19.06 -11.42 11.18
N MET A 317 -20.35 -11.08 11.08
CA MET A 317 -21.09 -10.49 12.19
C MET A 317 -22.08 -11.50 12.81
N PRO A 318 -21.98 -11.78 14.12
CA PRO A 318 -23.00 -12.52 14.84
C PRO A 318 -24.36 -11.78 14.79
N ASP A 319 -25.46 -12.52 14.72
CA ASP A 319 -26.81 -11.95 14.58
C ASP A 319 -27.30 -11.15 15.79
N GLU A 320 -26.78 -11.40 16.97
CA GLU A 320 -27.15 -10.72 18.21
C GLU A 320 -26.37 -9.41 18.41
N ASN A 321 -27.07 -8.29 18.56
CA ASN A 321 -26.53 -6.93 18.72
C ASN A 321 -25.79 -6.34 17.50
N ARG A 322 -26.23 -6.69 16.32
CA ARG A 322 -25.61 -6.35 15.04
C ARG A 322 -25.18 -4.88 14.89
N LEU A 323 -26.01 -3.92 15.28
CA LEU A 323 -25.72 -2.50 15.06
C LEU A 323 -24.59 -1.97 15.96
N LEU A 324 -24.59 -2.30 17.25
CA LEU A 324 -23.57 -1.85 18.20
C LEU A 324 -22.22 -2.50 17.90
N HIS A 325 -22.25 -3.81 17.66
CA HIS A 325 -21.05 -4.56 17.28
C HIS A 325 -20.45 -4.08 15.95
N GLN A 326 -21.27 -3.84 14.93
CA GLN A 326 -20.83 -3.26 13.66
C GLN A 326 -20.21 -1.88 13.84
N THR A 327 -20.75 -1.05 14.71
CA THR A 327 -20.20 0.29 14.98
C THR A 327 -18.84 0.18 15.68
N TYR A 328 -18.70 -0.70 16.66
CA TYR A 328 -17.43 -0.93 17.33
C TYR A 328 -16.36 -1.46 16.37
N CYS A 329 -16.66 -2.49 15.58
CA CYS A 329 -15.74 -3.02 14.57
C CYS A 329 -15.29 -1.95 13.55
N ARG A 330 -16.19 -1.04 13.16
CA ARG A 330 -15.85 0.06 12.26
C ARG A 330 -14.93 1.09 12.90
N ILE A 331 -15.14 1.41 14.17
CA ILE A 331 -14.24 2.30 14.93
C ILE A 331 -12.88 1.65 15.11
N ASP A 332 -12.84 0.37 15.45
CA ASP A 332 -11.60 -0.40 15.57
C ASP A 332 -10.84 -0.45 14.24
N THR A 333 -11.53 -0.68 13.13
CA THR A 333 -10.96 -0.63 11.78
C THR A 333 -10.34 0.74 11.48
N LEU A 334 -11.01 1.84 11.85
CA LEU A 334 -10.45 3.20 11.70
C LEU A 334 -9.14 3.34 12.48
N TYR A 335 -9.13 2.88 13.74
CA TYR A 335 -7.94 2.94 14.59
C TYR A 335 -6.81 2.06 14.06
N ASN A 336 -7.10 0.80 13.71
CA ASN A 336 -6.10 -0.15 13.21
C ASN A 336 -5.40 0.35 11.93
N ASN A 337 -6.15 0.97 11.02
CA ASN A 337 -5.55 1.59 9.85
C ASN A 337 -4.79 2.88 10.21
N PHE A 338 -5.27 3.67 11.17
CA PHE A 338 -4.61 4.92 11.56
C PHE A 338 -3.30 4.67 12.33
N ARG A 339 -3.21 3.62 13.14
CA ARG A 339 -2.02 3.34 13.96
C ARG A 339 -0.71 3.24 13.17
N HIS A 340 -0.77 2.88 11.88
CA HIS A 340 0.39 2.85 11.00
C HIS A 340 1.03 4.22 10.79
N TYR A 341 0.29 5.31 11.07
CA TYR A 341 0.79 6.69 11.00
C TYR A 341 1.26 7.24 12.34
N LEU A 342 1.14 6.49 13.43
CA LEU A 342 1.67 6.89 14.74
C LEU A 342 3.20 6.82 14.81
N PHE A 343 3.84 6.56 13.68
CA PHE A 343 5.28 6.62 13.54
C PHE A 343 5.80 8.06 13.76
N PRO A 344 6.89 8.28 14.54
CA PRO A 344 7.37 9.63 14.89
C PRO A 344 7.60 10.56 13.71
N LEU A 345 8.06 10.06 12.58
CA LEU A 345 8.24 10.87 11.36
C LEU A 345 6.92 11.51 10.91
N PHE A 346 5.84 10.73 10.89
CA PHE A 346 4.52 11.22 10.48
C PHE A 346 3.94 12.17 11.51
N ILE A 347 4.12 11.89 12.80
CA ILE A 347 3.72 12.80 13.89
C ILE A 347 4.45 14.13 13.76
N LEU A 348 5.77 14.11 13.48
CA LEU A 348 6.54 15.34 13.28
C LEU A 348 6.08 16.13 12.06
N ILE A 349 5.70 15.47 10.96
CA ILE A 349 5.11 16.13 9.79
C ILE A 349 3.80 16.82 10.16
N LEU A 350 2.91 16.13 10.87
CA LEU A 350 1.64 16.71 11.32
C LEU A 350 1.85 17.86 12.28
N LEU A 351 2.75 17.74 13.24
CA LEU A 351 3.10 18.82 14.17
C LEU A 351 3.65 20.05 13.43
N ALA A 352 4.51 19.86 12.41
CA ALA A 352 4.99 20.96 11.59
C ALA A 352 3.83 21.71 10.90
N TRP A 353 2.85 20.99 10.35
CA TRP A 353 1.65 21.60 9.76
C TRP A 353 0.79 22.32 10.80
N ILE A 354 0.60 21.75 11.98
CA ILE A 354 -0.15 22.36 13.08
C ILE A 354 0.54 23.64 13.53
N VAL A 355 1.87 23.65 13.69
CA VAL A 355 2.64 24.85 14.05
C VAL A 355 2.47 25.95 13.01
N VAL A 356 2.58 25.61 11.70
CA VAL A 356 2.35 26.59 10.63
C VAL A 356 0.94 27.16 10.70
N LEU A 357 -0.06 26.31 10.93
CA LEU A 357 -1.47 26.70 11.05
C LEU A 357 -1.66 27.69 12.21
N ILE A 358 -1.18 27.34 13.41
CA ILE A 358 -1.30 28.18 14.60
C ILE A 358 -0.61 29.52 14.38
N CYS A 359 0.64 29.52 13.87
CA CYS A 359 1.38 30.77 13.62
C CYS A 359 0.66 31.68 12.62
N LYS A 360 0.05 31.12 11.60
CA LYS A 360 -0.71 31.89 10.59
C LYS A 360 -2.05 32.40 11.15
N PHE A 361 -2.74 31.55 11.92
CA PHE A 361 -3.98 31.95 12.61
C PHE A 361 -3.76 33.12 13.55
N LEU A 362 -2.77 33.01 14.43
CA LEU A 362 -2.43 34.09 15.41
C LEU A 362 -2.01 35.41 14.74
N ARG A 363 -1.47 35.36 13.52
CA ARG A 363 -1.07 36.52 12.74
C ARG A 363 -2.17 37.07 11.83
N GLY A 364 -3.39 36.52 11.90
CA GLY A 364 -4.52 36.92 11.06
C GLY A 364 -4.38 36.55 9.57
N GLY A 365 -3.42 35.71 9.23
CA GLY A 365 -3.17 35.23 7.87
C GLY A 365 -3.94 33.98 7.48
N PHE A 366 -4.97 33.61 8.23
CA PHE A 366 -5.83 32.45 7.96
C PHE A 366 -7.26 32.90 7.75
N ARG A 367 -7.84 32.60 6.58
CA ARG A 367 -9.22 32.92 6.25
C ARG A 367 -9.90 31.72 5.60
N ILE A 368 -11.03 31.30 6.14
CA ILE A 368 -11.85 30.24 5.55
C ILE A 368 -12.56 30.81 4.32
N LYS A 369 -12.20 30.29 3.15
CA LYS A 369 -12.89 30.58 1.89
C LYS A 369 -13.89 29.49 1.60
N THR A 370 -15.09 29.85 1.15
CA THR A 370 -16.18 28.92 0.92
C THR A 370 -15.80 27.82 -0.10
N GLU A 371 -15.01 28.17 -1.12
CA GLU A 371 -14.55 27.24 -2.14
C GLU A 371 -13.59 26.16 -1.59
N GLN A 372 -12.97 26.41 -0.43
CA GLN A 372 -12.06 25.46 0.22
C GLN A 372 -12.79 24.41 1.05
N LEU A 373 -14.07 24.61 1.37
CA LEU A 373 -14.89 23.65 2.11
C LEU A 373 -14.97 22.29 1.40
N ILE A 374 -14.78 22.26 0.09
CA ILE A 374 -14.71 21.01 -0.68
C ILE A 374 -13.56 20.11 -0.21
N PHE A 375 -12.40 20.70 0.11
CA PHE A 375 -11.25 19.93 0.59
C PHE A 375 -11.46 19.44 2.04
N ALA A 376 -12.20 20.21 2.86
CA ALA A 376 -12.66 19.74 4.16
C ALA A 376 -13.60 18.52 4.02
N ALA A 377 -14.49 18.53 3.02
CA ALA A 377 -15.34 17.36 2.72
C ALA A 377 -14.50 16.16 2.23
N VAL A 378 -13.47 16.39 1.42
CA VAL A 378 -12.54 15.32 0.99
C VAL A 378 -11.84 14.67 2.19
N THR A 379 -11.57 15.40 3.27
CA THR A 379 -10.98 14.84 4.48
C THR A 379 -11.82 13.72 5.10
N LEU A 380 -13.12 13.69 4.83
CA LEU A 380 -14.03 12.64 5.33
C LEU A 380 -14.10 11.40 4.43
N THR A 381 -13.45 11.42 3.26
CA THR A 381 -13.57 10.31 2.29
C THR A 381 -12.93 9.02 2.78
N SER A 382 -11.80 9.07 3.46
CA SER A 382 -11.15 7.86 4.00
C SER A 382 -11.96 7.23 5.14
N PRO A 383 -12.41 7.96 6.17
CA PRO A 383 -13.35 7.42 7.14
C PRO A 383 -14.59 6.80 6.50
N ALA A 384 -15.19 7.47 5.51
CA ALA A 384 -16.34 6.92 4.79
C ALA A 384 -16.01 5.61 4.07
N TRP A 385 -14.84 5.52 3.43
CA TRP A 385 -14.35 4.29 2.79
C TRP A 385 -14.23 3.14 3.78
N TYR A 386 -13.58 3.36 4.95
CA TYR A 386 -13.44 2.34 5.98
C TYR A 386 -14.77 1.88 6.55
N PHE A 387 -15.75 2.78 6.67
CA PHE A 387 -17.11 2.42 7.08
C PHE A 387 -17.83 1.53 6.05
N ILE A 388 -17.59 1.76 4.75
CA ILE A 388 -18.22 0.98 3.67
C ILE A 388 -17.49 -0.37 3.53
N MET A 389 -16.17 -0.36 3.44
CA MET A 389 -15.32 -1.52 3.18
C MET A 389 -14.78 -2.17 4.47
N ASN A 390 -15.58 -2.15 5.54
CA ASN A 390 -15.13 -2.48 6.88
C ASN A 390 -14.41 -3.83 6.99
N THR A 391 -15.02 -4.90 6.49
CA THR A 391 -14.45 -6.25 6.60
C THR A 391 -13.12 -6.34 5.84
N HIS A 392 -13.10 -5.87 4.60
CA HIS A 392 -11.88 -5.85 3.81
C HIS A 392 -10.75 -5.05 4.46
N THR A 393 -11.03 -3.84 4.93
CA THR A 393 -10.02 -2.95 5.51
C THR A 393 -9.60 -3.35 6.93
N SER A 394 -10.39 -4.15 7.62
CA SER A 394 -10.02 -4.75 8.91
C SER A 394 -8.98 -5.85 8.71
N TYR A 395 -9.23 -6.78 7.79
CA TYR A 395 -8.28 -7.87 7.51
C TYR A 395 -6.98 -7.38 6.85
N HIS A 396 -7.09 -6.35 6.00
CA HIS A 396 -5.98 -5.89 5.17
C HIS A 396 -5.45 -4.51 5.60
N HIS A 397 -5.44 -4.21 6.90
CA HIS A 397 -4.95 -2.93 7.42
C HIS A 397 -3.49 -2.65 7.06
N LEU A 398 -2.67 -3.69 6.81
CA LEU A 398 -1.26 -3.59 6.43
C LEU A 398 -1.02 -2.78 5.15
N PHE A 399 -1.96 -2.75 4.22
CA PHE A 399 -1.85 -1.94 3.00
C PHE A 399 -2.99 -0.92 2.83
N THR A 400 -4.19 -1.21 3.35
CA THR A 400 -5.35 -0.30 3.22
C THR A 400 -5.21 1.00 4.03
N HIS A 401 -4.30 1.05 5.03
CA HIS A 401 -4.01 2.28 5.77
C HIS A 401 -3.65 3.46 4.86
N ARG A 402 -3.07 3.21 3.69
CA ARG A 402 -2.72 4.22 2.68
C ARG A 402 -3.91 5.04 2.19
N VAL A 403 -5.14 4.52 2.34
CA VAL A 403 -6.37 5.25 2.04
C VAL A 403 -6.47 6.57 2.82
N TYR A 404 -5.92 6.66 4.04
CA TYR A 404 -5.83 7.92 4.79
C TYR A 404 -5.04 9.01 4.07
N GLY A 405 -4.18 8.67 3.11
CA GLY A 405 -3.50 9.64 2.26
C GLY A 405 -4.47 10.59 1.53
N ALA A 406 -5.68 10.12 1.19
CA ALA A 406 -6.73 10.95 0.61
C ALA A 406 -7.24 12.02 1.60
N SER A 407 -7.55 11.62 2.84
CA SER A 407 -7.98 12.55 3.90
C SER A 407 -6.90 13.56 4.25
N LEU A 408 -5.65 13.11 4.33
CA LEU A 408 -4.51 13.97 4.64
C LEU A 408 -4.29 15.01 3.53
N LEU A 409 -4.37 14.59 2.26
CA LEU A 409 -4.29 15.53 1.14
C LEU A 409 -5.42 16.57 1.22
N GLY A 410 -6.66 16.13 1.45
CA GLY A 410 -7.81 17.03 1.63
C GLY A 410 -7.58 18.04 2.73
N PHE A 411 -7.15 17.60 3.91
CA PHE A 411 -6.83 18.46 5.04
C PHE A 411 -5.73 19.48 4.72
N MET A 412 -4.62 19.04 4.16
CA MET A 412 -3.49 19.92 3.83
C MET A 412 -3.85 20.95 2.76
N LEU A 413 -4.64 20.56 1.75
CA LEU A 413 -5.12 21.49 0.73
C LEU A 413 -6.14 22.49 1.27
N PHE A 414 -7.03 22.05 2.19
CA PHE A 414 -7.91 22.97 2.91
C PHE A 414 -7.11 24.04 3.64
N VAL A 415 -6.11 23.63 4.42
CA VAL A 415 -5.23 24.58 5.14
C VAL A 415 -4.50 25.50 4.15
N CYS A 416 -3.88 24.93 3.09
CA CYS A 416 -3.19 25.71 2.07
C CYS A 416 -4.10 26.77 1.41
N GLY A 417 -5.33 26.41 1.12
CA GLY A 417 -6.30 27.29 0.47
C GLY A 417 -6.80 28.42 1.39
N CYS A 418 -6.83 28.17 2.71
CA CYS A 418 -7.26 29.13 3.72
C CYS A 418 -6.15 30.12 4.14
N LEU A 419 -4.90 29.82 3.84
CA LEU A 419 -3.80 30.75 4.08
C LEU A 419 -3.87 31.89 3.06
N ASP A 420 -3.79 33.14 3.55
CA ASP A 420 -3.69 34.27 2.65
C ASP A 420 -2.46 34.11 1.74
N LYS A 421 -2.58 34.60 0.52
CA LYS A 421 -1.43 34.85 -0.34
C LYS A 421 -0.58 35.87 0.42
N SER A 422 0.32 35.39 1.29
CA SER A 422 1.40 36.27 1.73
C SER A 422 2.00 36.85 0.47
N SER A 423 2.42 38.09 0.50
CA SER A 423 3.17 38.77 -0.57
C SER A 423 4.45 37.99 -0.93
N GLU A 424 4.28 36.76 -1.39
CA GLU A 424 5.19 36.10 -2.30
C GLU A 424 5.04 36.95 -3.55
N GLU A 425 5.91 37.98 -3.64
CA GLU A 425 6.10 38.79 -4.82
C GLU A 425 5.97 37.86 -6.01
N SER A 426 5.06 38.22 -6.90
CA SER A 426 4.96 37.58 -8.20
C SER A 426 6.38 37.58 -8.78
N ILE A 427 6.98 36.39 -8.88
CA ILE A 427 8.29 36.18 -9.53
C ILE A 427 8.06 36.34 -11.04
N GLU A 428 7.37 37.37 -11.47
CA GLU A 428 7.31 37.84 -12.85
C GLU A 428 8.45 38.81 -13.18
N GLY A 429 9.15 39.29 -12.19
CA GLY A 429 10.44 39.92 -12.39
C GLY A 429 11.51 38.84 -12.52
N LYS A 430 12.15 38.67 -13.66
CA LYS A 430 13.36 37.89 -13.94
C LYS A 430 14.42 38.19 -12.84
N ALA A 431 14.24 37.67 -11.64
CA ALA A 431 15.27 37.70 -10.61
C ALA A 431 16.39 36.80 -11.14
N LYS A 432 17.47 37.39 -11.61
CA LYS A 432 18.74 36.69 -11.76
C LYS A 432 19.00 36.03 -10.42
N ILE A 433 18.78 34.70 -10.34
CA ILE A 433 19.12 33.93 -9.12
C ILE A 433 20.62 34.17 -8.93
N ALA A 434 20.97 34.87 -7.84
CA ALA A 434 22.36 35.10 -7.54
C ALA A 434 23.03 33.72 -7.42
N VAL A 435 24.15 33.51 -8.08
CA VAL A 435 24.90 32.24 -8.08
C VAL A 435 25.09 31.74 -6.64
N GLY A 436 25.31 32.67 -5.69
CA GLY A 436 25.41 32.35 -4.26
C GLY A 436 24.15 31.72 -3.64
N ASP A 437 22.95 32.10 -4.09
CA ASP A 437 21.71 31.49 -3.61
C ASP A 437 21.49 30.08 -4.21
N LEU A 438 21.93 29.86 -5.44
CA LEU A 438 21.89 28.54 -6.06
C LEU A 438 22.84 27.58 -5.34
N VAL A 439 24.08 28.04 -5.04
CA VAL A 439 25.08 27.27 -4.27
C VAL A 439 24.56 26.91 -2.88
N LYS A 440 23.95 27.86 -2.14
CA LYS A 440 23.36 27.59 -0.82
C LYS A 440 22.24 26.54 -0.89
N ARG A 441 21.36 26.63 -1.89
CA ARG A 441 20.27 25.67 -2.06
C ARG A 441 20.79 24.30 -2.43
N ALA A 442 21.77 24.22 -3.31
CA ALA A 442 22.44 22.97 -3.66
C ALA A 442 23.16 22.35 -2.44
N ALA A 443 23.87 23.16 -1.65
CA ALA A 443 24.51 22.68 -0.43
C ALA A 443 23.49 22.13 0.59
N VAL A 444 22.37 22.81 0.82
CA VAL A 444 21.31 22.30 1.69
C VAL A 444 20.75 20.97 1.17
N LEU A 445 20.48 20.87 -0.13
CA LEU A 445 20.00 19.63 -0.73
C LEU A 445 21.01 18.49 -0.54
N ILE A 446 22.29 18.73 -0.82
CA ILE A 446 23.36 17.74 -0.63
C ILE A 446 23.46 17.32 0.82
N CYS A 447 23.41 18.27 1.78
CA CYS A 447 23.42 17.96 3.20
C CYS A 447 22.21 17.11 3.60
N CYS A 448 21.00 17.45 3.15
CA CYS A 448 19.80 16.67 3.44
C CYS A 448 19.88 15.24 2.87
N LEU A 449 20.41 15.10 1.64
CA LEU A 449 20.61 13.78 1.01
C LEU A 449 21.70 12.97 1.76
N ALA A 450 22.80 13.60 2.17
CA ALA A 450 23.86 12.95 2.94
C ALA A 450 23.35 12.45 4.30
N VAL A 451 22.55 13.27 5.01
CA VAL A 451 21.92 12.87 6.27
C VAL A 451 20.90 11.76 6.02
N GLY A 452 20.12 11.83 4.95
CA GLY A 452 19.18 10.78 4.55
C GLY A 452 19.87 9.45 4.29
N LEU A 453 20.98 9.46 3.54
CA LEU A 453 21.81 8.27 3.30
C LEU A 453 22.41 7.70 4.58
N GLY A 454 22.89 8.58 5.48
CA GLY A 454 23.40 8.15 6.79
C GLY A 454 22.32 7.51 7.65
N ALA A 455 21.15 8.13 7.73
CA ALA A 455 20.02 7.64 8.50
C ALA A 455 19.46 6.31 7.95
N SER A 456 19.44 6.12 6.64
CA SER A 456 18.97 4.87 6.04
C SER A 456 19.84 3.67 6.38
N ARG A 457 21.13 3.89 6.68
CA ARG A 457 22.03 2.83 7.15
C ARG A 457 21.72 2.35 8.56
N LEU A 458 20.98 3.15 9.34
CA LEU A 458 20.54 2.79 10.69
C LEU A 458 19.19 2.06 10.68
N ALA A 459 18.55 1.90 9.53
CA ALA A 459 17.33 1.11 9.41
C ALA A 459 17.68 -0.38 9.49
N MET A 460 17.06 -1.06 10.45
CA MET A 460 17.10 -2.51 10.57
C MET A 460 15.79 -3.08 10.01
N GLU A 461 15.90 -4.23 9.39
CA GLU A 461 14.76 -4.99 8.89
C GLU A 461 14.64 -6.27 9.72
N ASP A 462 13.42 -6.58 10.18
CA ASP A 462 13.08 -7.89 10.69
C ASP A 462 12.49 -8.69 9.53
N ARG A 463 13.01 -9.87 9.30
CA ARG A 463 12.55 -10.79 8.27
C ARG A 463 12.18 -12.09 8.90
N THR A 464 10.95 -12.51 8.68
CA THR A 464 10.49 -13.84 9.05
C THR A 464 10.31 -14.65 7.79
N ASP A 465 10.99 -15.76 7.71
CA ASP A 465 10.83 -16.79 6.70
C ASP A 465 9.75 -17.75 7.19
N ILE A 466 8.57 -17.72 6.59
CA ILE A 466 7.46 -18.61 6.97
C ILE A 466 7.25 -19.61 5.84
N ASN A 467 7.46 -20.89 6.13
CA ASN A 467 7.08 -21.97 5.24
C ASN A 467 5.55 -22.16 5.28
N GLY A 468 4.85 -21.66 4.29
CA GLY A 468 3.41 -21.84 4.12
C GLY A 468 3.14 -22.79 2.96
N GLY A 469 3.34 -24.07 3.15
CA GLY A 469 2.95 -25.13 2.20
C GLY A 469 1.89 -26.04 2.82
N ASP A 470 1.48 -27.06 2.12
CA ASP A 470 0.72 -28.18 2.66
C ASP A 470 1.62 -28.92 3.67
N ASN A 471 1.55 -28.49 4.92
CA ASN A 471 2.37 -29.05 5.98
C ASN A 471 1.78 -30.38 6.41
N GLU A 472 2.64 -31.38 6.57
CA GLU A 472 2.27 -32.65 7.18
C GLU A 472 2.14 -32.49 8.69
N GLU A 473 1.18 -33.21 9.27
CA GLU A 473 0.98 -33.25 10.72
C GLU A 473 1.96 -34.24 11.35
N PHE A 474 2.81 -33.73 12.25
CA PHE A 474 3.78 -34.53 12.99
C PHE A 474 3.40 -34.51 14.48
N PRO A 475 2.86 -35.62 15.03
CA PRO A 475 2.52 -35.70 16.45
C PRO A 475 3.78 -35.83 17.31
N LEU A 476 3.90 -35.02 18.34
CA LEU A 476 4.95 -35.04 19.34
C LEU A 476 4.32 -35.34 20.71
N ALA A 477 4.56 -36.51 21.26
CA ALA A 477 4.00 -36.92 22.54
C ALA A 477 4.83 -36.38 23.74
N GLN A 478 4.25 -36.42 24.92
CA GLN A 478 4.99 -36.13 26.16
C GLN A 478 6.14 -37.11 26.33
N GLY A 479 7.34 -36.59 26.58
CA GLY A 479 8.55 -37.38 26.73
C GLY A 479 9.33 -37.57 25.41
N ASP A 480 8.74 -37.25 24.28
CA ASP A 480 9.47 -37.21 23.02
C ASP A 480 10.31 -35.91 22.91
N THR A 481 11.44 -36.04 22.22
CA THR A 481 12.30 -34.92 21.87
C THR A 481 12.56 -34.95 20.38
N LEU A 482 12.05 -33.95 19.68
CA LEU A 482 12.35 -33.70 18.29
C LEU A 482 13.58 -32.79 18.23
N GLU A 483 14.64 -33.29 17.61
CA GLU A 483 15.90 -32.56 17.43
C GLU A 483 16.10 -32.31 15.92
N PHE A 484 16.57 -31.12 15.56
CA PHE A 484 16.94 -30.82 14.19
C PHE A 484 18.10 -29.82 14.10
N GLU A 485 18.92 -30.02 13.08
CA GLU A 485 20.01 -29.12 12.78
C GLU A 485 19.51 -27.97 11.92
N PHE A 486 20.05 -26.75 12.17
CA PHE A 486 19.86 -25.61 11.31
C PHE A 486 21.10 -24.75 11.22
N THR A 487 21.28 -24.07 10.11
CA THR A 487 22.43 -23.19 9.85
C THR A 487 21.92 -21.82 9.45
N PRO A 488 22.00 -20.80 10.33
CA PRO A 488 21.54 -19.46 9.99
C PRO A 488 22.32 -18.90 8.78
N ALA A 489 21.60 -18.35 7.80
CA ALA A 489 22.20 -17.71 6.64
C ALA A 489 22.85 -16.36 6.98
N VAL A 490 22.34 -15.68 8.00
CA VAL A 490 22.85 -14.37 8.46
C VAL A 490 22.95 -14.32 9.97
N ASN A 491 23.82 -13.44 10.47
CA ASN A 491 23.91 -13.15 11.90
C ASN A 491 22.63 -12.47 12.39
N ASN A 492 22.41 -12.47 13.71
CA ASN A 492 21.30 -11.80 14.38
C ASN A 492 19.93 -12.48 14.09
N VAL A 493 19.86 -13.78 14.28
CA VAL A 493 18.58 -14.48 14.40
C VAL A 493 17.81 -13.87 15.57
N LYS A 494 16.61 -13.42 15.32
CA LYS A 494 15.73 -12.81 16.32
C LYS A 494 14.73 -13.80 16.90
N GLY A 495 14.34 -14.78 16.12
CA GLY A 495 13.35 -15.74 16.53
C GLY A 495 13.15 -16.87 15.54
N PHE A 496 12.31 -17.79 15.94
CA PHE A 496 11.88 -18.94 15.16
C PHE A 496 10.35 -18.98 15.13
N THR A 497 9.80 -19.48 14.05
CA THR A 497 8.37 -19.64 13.86
C THR A 497 8.04 -21.11 13.72
N PHE A 498 7.09 -21.59 14.53
CA PHE A 498 6.55 -22.93 14.49
C PHE A 498 5.06 -22.89 14.25
N CYS A 499 4.53 -23.86 13.54
CA CYS A 499 3.09 -24.11 13.50
C CYS A 499 2.78 -25.27 14.43
N VAL A 500 2.06 -25.01 15.50
CA VAL A 500 1.71 -26.00 16.54
C VAL A 500 0.20 -26.04 16.70
N LYS A 501 -0.35 -27.25 16.83
CA LYS A 501 -1.75 -27.49 17.22
C LYS A 501 -1.79 -28.31 18.50
N PRO A 502 -2.67 -28.03 19.45
CA PRO A 502 -2.93 -28.95 20.57
C PRO A 502 -3.43 -30.29 20.06
N ASN A 503 -2.99 -31.37 20.66
CA ASN A 503 -3.47 -32.71 20.35
C ASN A 503 -4.48 -33.20 21.41
N GLY A 504 -5.60 -32.47 21.56
CA GLY A 504 -6.70 -32.83 22.45
C GLY A 504 -6.63 -32.22 23.86
N SER A 505 -5.48 -31.74 24.33
CA SER A 505 -5.34 -30.96 25.59
C SER A 505 -4.51 -29.72 25.34
N THR A 506 -4.85 -28.63 26.01
CA THR A 506 -4.11 -27.35 26.02
C THR A 506 -3.28 -27.19 27.30
N ASP A 507 -3.25 -28.17 28.18
CA ASP A 507 -2.43 -28.14 29.39
C ASP A 507 -0.95 -28.33 29.08
N GLY A 508 -0.07 -27.88 29.98
CA GLY A 508 1.38 -28.06 29.85
C GLY A 508 2.10 -27.06 28.96
N ASP A 509 3.37 -27.33 28.72
CA ASP A 509 4.30 -26.40 28.07
C ASP A 509 4.99 -27.02 26.87
N LEU A 510 5.22 -26.20 25.85
CA LEU A 510 6.16 -26.46 24.78
C LEU A 510 7.54 -25.92 25.20
N VAL A 511 8.55 -26.77 25.18
CA VAL A 511 9.94 -26.42 25.54
C VAL A 511 10.80 -26.46 24.30
N ILE A 512 11.47 -25.35 24.00
CA ILE A 512 12.33 -25.22 22.82
C ILE A 512 13.71 -24.76 23.29
N GLY A 513 14.74 -25.58 23.06
CA GLY A 513 16.12 -25.27 23.37
C GLY A 513 17.00 -25.21 22.12
N VAL A 514 17.92 -24.27 22.05
CA VAL A 514 18.92 -24.15 20.99
C VAL A 514 20.32 -24.40 21.55
N TYR A 515 21.06 -25.27 20.89
CA TYR A 515 22.35 -25.77 21.33
C TYR A 515 23.43 -25.53 20.28
N ASP A 516 24.61 -25.21 20.75
CA ASP A 516 25.88 -25.20 20.00
C ASP A 516 26.72 -26.41 20.45
N GLY A 517 26.59 -27.51 19.76
CA GLY A 517 27.06 -28.81 20.24
C GLY A 517 26.31 -29.21 21.54
N GLU A 518 27.05 -29.35 22.66
CA GLU A 518 26.45 -29.65 23.96
C GLU A 518 26.08 -28.38 24.78
N THR A 519 26.43 -27.20 24.29
CA THR A 519 26.22 -25.95 25.02
C THR A 519 24.85 -25.37 24.73
N LEU A 520 24.01 -25.21 25.74
CA LEU A 520 22.73 -24.54 25.63
C LEU A 520 22.94 -23.05 25.34
N CYS A 521 22.51 -22.59 24.19
CA CYS A 521 22.53 -21.18 23.80
C CYS A 521 21.35 -20.40 24.38
N GLY A 522 20.20 -21.06 24.50
CA GLY A 522 18.99 -20.49 25.08
C GLY A 522 17.84 -21.50 25.06
N GLU A 523 16.89 -21.29 25.97
CA GLU A 523 15.68 -22.10 26.11
C GLU A 523 14.46 -21.20 26.28
N GLU A 524 13.35 -21.56 25.67
CA GLU A 524 12.06 -20.93 25.89
C GLU A 524 11.02 -21.97 26.25
N ILE A 525 10.21 -21.64 27.26
CA ILE A 525 9.13 -22.47 27.74
C ILE A 525 7.84 -21.68 27.62
N THR A 526 6.90 -22.19 26.82
CA THR A 526 5.65 -21.49 26.56
C THR A 526 4.44 -22.38 26.74
N PRO A 527 3.38 -21.92 27.46
CA PRO A 527 2.16 -22.69 27.66
C PRO A 527 1.48 -23.06 26.33
N ILE A 528 1.02 -24.33 26.22
CA ILE A 528 0.36 -24.83 25.00
C ILE A 528 -0.99 -24.13 24.76
N GLU A 529 -1.67 -23.65 25.75
CA GLU A 529 -2.94 -22.91 25.67
C GLU A 529 -2.89 -21.67 24.78
N THR A 530 -1.68 -21.12 24.57
CA THR A 530 -1.45 -19.96 23.71
C THR A 530 -1.58 -20.29 22.21
N TYR A 531 -1.69 -21.55 21.82
CA TYR A 531 -1.53 -22.01 20.43
C TYR A 531 -2.80 -22.47 19.72
N GLU A 532 -3.99 -22.20 20.22
CA GLU A 532 -5.22 -22.54 19.49
C GLU A 532 -5.19 -21.97 18.05
N ASN A 533 -4.75 -22.80 17.10
CA ASN A 533 -4.68 -22.51 15.65
C ASN A 533 -3.76 -21.35 15.22
N LYS A 534 -2.61 -21.11 15.88
CA LYS A 534 -1.73 -20.00 15.52
C LYS A 534 -0.29 -20.42 15.22
N VAL A 535 0.30 -19.67 14.29
CA VAL A 535 1.74 -19.59 14.09
C VAL A 535 2.37 -19.02 15.36
N PHE A 536 3.23 -19.78 15.99
CA PHE A 536 3.98 -19.34 17.16
C PHE A 536 5.28 -18.66 16.74
N GLU A 537 5.49 -17.45 17.22
CA GLU A 537 6.76 -16.72 17.04
C GLU A 537 7.53 -16.72 18.36
N MET A 538 8.57 -17.54 18.43
CA MET A 538 9.53 -17.52 19.51
C MET A 538 10.52 -16.37 19.28
N GLN A 539 10.55 -15.40 20.19
CA GLN A 539 11.51 -14.29 20.13
C GLN A 539 12.73 -14.58 20.99
N LEU A 540 13.90 -14.60 20.35
CA LEU A 540 15.17 -14.75 21.04
C LEU A 540 15.61 -13.40 21.60
N ALA A 541 15.53 -13.20 22.91
CA ALA A 541 15.82 -11.92 23.54
C ALA A 541 17.30 -11.47 23.33
N ASP A 542 18.29 -12.38 23.40
CA ASP A 542 19.71 -12.02 23.39
C ASP A 542 20.64 -13.10 22.76
N TRP A 543 20.13 -14.00 21.96
CA TRP A 543 20.93 -15.10 21.42
C TRP A 543 21.74 -14.62 20.20
N ARG A 544 23.04 -14.70 20.32
CA ARG A 544 23.97 -14.36 19.22
C ARG A 544 24.33 -15.59 18.42
N LEU A 545 23.46 -16.02 17.55
CA LEU A 545 23.78 -17.08 16.59
C LEU A 545 24.62 -16.51 15.43
N THR A 546 25.62 -17.30 15.02
CA THR A 546 26.57 -16.91 13.98
C THR A 546 26.19 -17.53 12.65
N ALA A 547 26.14 -16.73 11.58
CA ALA A 547 25.88 -17.20 10.24
C ALA A 547 26.88 -18.28 9.79
N GLY A 548 26.38 -19.30 9.08
CA GLY A 548 27.19 -20.41 8.58
C GLY A 548 27.60 -21.44 9.64
N ARG A 549 27.21 -21.25 10.90
CA ARG A 549 27.44 -22.23 11.97
C ARG A 549 26.20 -23.07 12.18
N THR A 550 26.37 -24.39 12.25
CA THR A 550 25.28 -25.32 12.50
C THR A 550 24.94 -25.39 13.98
N TYR A 551 23.69 -25.23 14.32
CA TYR A 551 23.11 -25.36 15.65
C TYR A 551 22.10 -26.49 15.67
N GLN A 552 21.84 -27.01 16.87
CA GLN A 552 20.81 -28.02 17.11
C GLN A 552 19.66 -27.41 17.89
N MET A 553 18.45 -27.58 17.40
CA MET A 553 17.23 -27.20 18.12
C MET A 553 16.56 -28.45 18.64
N LYS A 554 16.08 -28.40 19.90
CA LYS A 554 15.33 -29.47 20.55
C LYS A 554 13.98 -28.95 20.95
N VAL A 555 12.94 -29.67 20.53
CA VAL A 555 11.55 -29.35 20.83
C VAL A 555 10.96 -30.53 21.62
N SER A 556 10.38 -30.23 22.76
CA SER A 556 9.74 -31.25 23.60
C SER A 556 8.48 -30.71 24.27
N VAL A 557 7.63 -31.61 24.78
CA VAL A 557 6.38 -31.30 25.47
C VAL A 557 6.51 -31.68 26.93
N ARG A 558 6.11 -30.79 27.82
CA ARG A 558 6.11 -31.00 29.27
C ARG A 558 4.69 -30.88 29.81
N ASP A 559 4.33 -31.76 30.75
CA ASP A 559 3.07 -31.73 31.50
C ASP A 559 1.80 -31.75 30.59
N ASN A 560 1.86 -32.45 29.44
CA ASN A 560 0.73 -32.67 28.55
C ASN A 560 0.73 -34.09 27.99
N ASP A 561 -0.09 -34.96 28.59
CA ASP A 561 -0.17 -36.38 28.18
C ASP A 561 -0.69 -36.57 26.75
N ALA A 562 -1.44 -35.62 26.21
CA ALA A 562 -1.95 -35.67 24.83
C ALA A 562 -0.90 -35.27 23.77
N GLY A 563 0.14 -34.52 24.18
CA GLY A 563 1.15 -34.00 23.29
C GLY A 563 0.65 -32.85 22.39
N VAL A 564 1.42 -32.53 21.36
CA VAL A 564 1.10 -31.53 20.36
C VAL A 564 1.25 -32.07 18.95
N ILE A 565 0.67 -31.40 17.98
CA ILE A 565 0.89 -31.68 16.56
C ILE A 565 1.71 -30.52 16.00
N LEU A 566 2.93 -30.81 15.54
CA LEU A 566 3.75 -29.86 14.78
C LEU A 566 3.37 -29.96 13.30
N LEU A 567 3.26 -28.84 12.62
CA LEU A 567 3.15 -28.82 11.16
C LEU A 567 4.57 -28.73 10.58
N VAL A 568 4.97 -29.76 9.86
CA VAL A 568 6.33 -29.90 9.30
C VAL A 568 6.29 -29.84 7.78
N THR A 569 7.37 -29.34 7.17
CA THR A 569 7.50 -29.33 5.71
C THR A 569 8.02 -30.68 5.25
N PRO A 570 7.32 -31.35 4.30
CA PRO A 570 7.70 -32.70 3.84
C PRO A 570 8.97 -32.71 2.99
N GLU A 571 9.49 -33.93 2.77
CA GLU A 571 10.63 -34.20 1.88
C GLU A 571 10.35 -33.67 0.46
N GLY A 572 11.29 -32.89 -0.08
CA GLY A 572 11.21 -32.31 -1.44
C GLY A 572 10.74 -30.86 -1.50
N GLU A 573 10.09 -30.36 -0.44
CA GLU A 573 9.66 -28.96 -0.36
C GLU A 573 10.53 -28.11 0.60
N LYS A 574 11.65 -28.66 1.07
CA LYS A 574 12.54 -27.97 2.01
C LYS A 574 13.10 -26.66 1.43
N PRO A 575 13.07 -25.56 2.18
CA PRO A 575 13.93 -24.41 1.90
C PRO A 575 15.39 -24.84 2.11
N GLN A 576 16.15 -24.81 1.03
CA GLN A 576 17.32 -25.66 0.80
C GLN A 576 18.52 -25.56 1.72
N ALA A 577 18.89 -24.47 2.27
CA ALA A 577 20.25 -24.34 2.83
C ALA A 577 20.30 -24.29 4.36
N GLU A 578 19.22 -24.04 5.01
CA GLU A 578 19.21 -23.67 6.43
C GLU A 578 18.84 -24.85 7.36
N TYR A 579 18.28 -25.92 6.82
CA TYR A 579 17.82 -27.08 7.61
C TYR A 579 18.64 -28.31 7.33
N GLY A 580 19.21 -28.87 8.40
CA GLY A 580 19.97 -30.10 8.37
C GLY A 580 19.09 -31.32 8.68
N ARG A 581 19.65 -32.26 9.40
CA ARG A 581 19.00 -33.53 9.77
C ARG A 581 18.04 -33.34 10.92
N ALA A 582 16.96 -34.13 10.91
CA ALA A 582 16.01 -34.21 12.02
C ALA A 582 16.08 -35.58 12.70
N TYR A 583 15.86 -35.63 14.02
CA TYR A 583 15.88 -36.84 14.83
C TYR A 583 14.71 -36.81 15.81
N LEU A 584 14.04 -37.96 16.01
CA LEU A 584 13.09 -38.16 17.08
C LEU A 584 13.68 -39.16 18.09
N ASN A 585 13.87 -38.72 19.31
CA ASN A 585 14.47 -39.55 20.37
C ASN A 585 15.81 -40.19 19.98
N GLY A 586 16.59 -39.48 19.14
CA GLY A 586 17.88 -39.95 18.64
C GLY A 586 17.82 -40.82 17.37
N GLU A 587 16.63 -41.19 16.88
CA GLU A 587 16.47 -41.87 15.60
C GLU A 587 16.31 -40.85 14.46
N GLN A 588 17.11 -40.97 13.40
CA GLN A 588 17.04 -40.08 12.27
C GLN A 588 15.72 -40.21 11.54
N LEU A 589 15.05 -39.09 11.36
CA LEU A 589 13.82 -39.00 10.57
C LEU A 589 14.13 -38.81 9.09
N PRO A 590 13.20 -39.19 8.19
CA PRO A 590 13.25 -38.74 6.78
C PRO A 590 13.26 -37.21 6.75
N ASP A 591 13.70 -36.68 5.63
CA ASP A 591 13.95 -35.23 5.46
C ASP A 591 12.71 -34.35 5.70
N ILE A 592 12.44 -34.02 6.94
CA ILE A 592 11.42 -33.06 7.38
C ILE A 592 12.06 -31.78 7.92
N ALA A 593 11.39 -30.66 7.76
CA ALA A 593 11.76 -29.38 8.39
C ALA A 593 10.65 -28.96 9.36
N PRO A 594 10.90 -29.05 10.68
CA PRO A 594 9.89 -28.70 11.69
C PRO A 594 9.73 -27.19 11.90
N LEU A 595 10.65 -26.37 11.39
CA LEU A 595 10.53 -24.93 11.47
C LEU A 595 9.63 -24.40 10.36
N SER A 596 8.64 -23.58 10.74
CA SER A 596 7.84 -22.81 9.80
C SER A 596 8.58 -21.55 9.32
N GLY A 597 9.60 -21.09 10.08
CA GLY A 597 10.40 -19.95 9.66
C GLY A 597 11.47 -19.52 10.66
N ILE A 598 12.41 -18.72 10.17
CA ILE A 598 13.45 -18.07 10.97
C ILE A 598 13.31 -16.56 10.80
N THR A 599 13.25 -15.82 11.89
CA THR A 599 13.22 -14.35 11.88
C THR A 599 14.63 -13.81 12.10
N TYR A 600 15.07 -13.00 11.18
CA TYR A 600 16.36 -12.32 11.23
C TYR A 600 16.19 -10.82 11.44
N ARG A 601 17.04 -10.20 12.25
CA ARG A 601 17.17 -8.75 12.33
C ARG A 601 18.53 -8.33 11.79
N GLY A 602 18.54 -7.50 10.78
CA GLY A 602 19.80 -7.08 10.17
C GLY A 602 19.70 -5.81 9.34
N TYR A 603 20.87 -5.31 8.97
CA TYR A 603 21.02 -4.23 8.00
C TYR A 603 21.01 -4.85 6.60
N PHE A 604 19.87 -5.32 6.16
CA PHE A 604 19.76 -5.90 4.84
C PHE A 604 19.98 -4.81 3.79
N GLN A 605 20.76 -5.13 2.78
CA GLN A 605 21.23 -4.16 1.79
C GLN A 605 20.24 -4.00 0.63
N SER A 606 18.95 -3.93 0.93
CA SER A 606 17.98 -3.62 -0.09
C SER A 606 18.21 -2.20 -0.61
N VAL A 607 18.81 -2.07 -1.80
CA VAL A 607 19.10 -0.78 -2.42
C VAL A 607 17.82 0.06 -2.59
N PRO A 608 16.68 -0.49 -3.05
CA PRO A 608 15.45 0.27 -3.15
C PRO A 608 14.97 0.83 -1.81
N VAL A 609 14.98 0.04 -0.75
CA VAL A 609 14.55 0.48 0.60
C VAL A 609 15.47 1.58 1.11
N LYS A 610 16.78 1.41 1.02
CA LYS A 610 17.75 2.43 1.47
C LYS A 610 17.61 3.72 0.68
N LEU A 611 17.42 3.63 -0.63
CA LEU A 611 17.17 4.79 -1.48
C LEU A 611 15.92 5.54 -1.03
N TYR A 612 14.81 4.83 -0.84
CA TYR A 612 13.55 5.43 -0.41
C TYR A 612 13.61 6.05 0.97
N LEU A 613 14.18 5.35 1.96
CA LEU A 613 14.37 5.90 3.30
C LEU A 613 15.26 7.14 3.28
N SER A 614 16.34 7.11 2.49
CA SER A 614 17.22 8.27 2.31
C SER A 614 16.45 9.47 1.76
N LEU A 615 15.61 9.25 0.75
CA LEU A 615 14.82 10.30 0.13
C LEU A 615 13.68 10.79 1.02
N CYS A 616 13.03 9.91 1.78
CA CYS A 616 12.03 10.30 2.77
C CYS A 616 12.64 11.20 3.86
N VAL A 617 13.80 10.83 4.41
CA VAL A 617 14.50 11.64 5.42
C VAL A 617 14.98 12.96 4.82
N ALA A 618 15.54 12.95 3.60
CA ALA A 618 15.96 14.16 2.92
C ALA A 618 14.77 15.10 2.63
N ALA A 619 13.65 14.56 2.15
CA ALA A 619 12.43 15.33 1.92
C ALA A 619 11.89 15.94 3.23
N PHE A 620 11.90 15.18 4.32
CA PHE A 620 11.52 15.65 5.65
C PHE A 620 12.42 16.82 6.12
N LEU A 621 13.71 16.68 6.00
CA LEU A 621 14.66 17.73 6.38
C LEU A 621 14.50 18.99 5.52
N LEU A 622 14.31 18.83 4.21
CA LEU A 622 14.02 19.94 3.31
C LEU A 622 12.71 20.66 3.66
N MET A 623 11.68 19.91 4.03
CA MET A 623 10.42 20.46 4.49
C MET A 623 10.61 21.30 5.75
N TRP A 624 11.29 20.80 6.77
CA TRP A 624 11.59 21.54 7.98
C TRP A 624 12.46 22.76 7.73
N PHE A 625 13.43 22.65 6.83
CA PHE A 625 14.23 23.78 6.40
C PHE A 625 13.36 24.87 5.74
N MET A 626 12.42 24.50 4.87
CA MET A 626 11.48 25.44 4.23
C MET A 626 10.57 26.11 5.25
N VAL A 627 10.08 25.36 6.25
CA VAL A 627 9.27 25.91 7.36
C VAL A 627 10.11 26.91 8.17
N ALA A 628 11.31 26.55 8.56
CA ALA A 628 12.22 27.42 9.32
C ALA A 628 12.58 28.68 8.54
N ASP A 629 12.93 28.58 7.25
CA ASP A 629 13.22 29.73 6.38
C ASP A 629 12.01 30.70 6.29
N THR A 630 10.80 30.13 6.16
CA THR A 630 9.56 30.92 6.11
C THR A 630 9.29 31.64 7.44
N LEU A 631 9.52 30.99 8.59
CA LEU A 631 9.32 31.57 9.90
C LEU A 631 10.35 32.68 10.20
N LEU A 632 11.61 32.46 9.85
CA LEU A 632 12.71 33.40 10.03
C LEU A 632 12.53 34.64 9.16
N LYS A 633 12.24 34.51 7.87
CA LYS A 633 11.99 35.64 6.95
C LYS A 633 10.84 36.53 7.45
N ASN A 634 9.77 35.92 7.97
CA ASN A 634 8.65 36.68 8.53
C ASN A 634 9.03 37.44 9.83
N LYS A 635 9.97 36.92 10.61
CA LYS A 635 10.46 37.60 11.81
C LYS A 635 11.26 38.87 11.44
N TYR A 636 12.13 38.77 10.44
CA TYR A 636 12.93 39.92 9.96
C TYR A 636 12.06 40.97 9.24
N ALA A 637 11.04 40.54 8.48
CA ALA A 637 10.10 41.48 7.84
C ALA A 637 9.25 42.27 8.87
N GLY A 638 8.95 41.68 10.03
CA GLY A 638 8.31 42.38 11.17
C GLY A 638 9.21 43.44 11.79
N CYS A 639 10.48 43.10 12.05
CA CYS A 639 11.46 44.04 12.63
C CYS A 639 11.75 45.26 11.74
N ILE A 640 11.75 45.08 10.42
CA ILE A 640 11.98 46.17 9.45
C ILE A 640 10.77 47.14 9.39
N LYS A 641 9.55 46.66 9.67
CA LYS A 641 8.36 47.54 9.72
C LYS A 641 8.30 48.39 10.99
N GLU A 642 8.91 47.92 12.07
CA GLU A 642 8.97 48.67 13.33
C GLU A 642 10.10 49.73 13.37
N SER A 643 11.04 49.67 12.42
CA SER A 643 12.19 50.59 12.32
C SER A 643 12.02 51.73 11.31
N LYS A 644 10.80 52.13 10.94
CA LYS A 644 10.61 53.38 10.19
C LYS A 644 10.79 54.56 11.16
N PRO A 645 11.75 55.45 10.89
CA PRO A 645 11.98 56.59 11.76
C PRO A 645 10.78 57.54 11.73
N LEU A 646 10.53 58.12 12.90
CA LEU A 646 9.66 59.25 13.16
C LEU A 646 9.90 60.42 12.22
#